data_e0fe17a53358aaab3e7d469244e2e4c7
#
_entry.id   e0fe17a53358aaab3e7d469244e2e4c7
#
_cell.length_a   1.000
_cell.length_b   1.000
_cell.length_c   1.000
_cell.angle_alpha   90.00
_cell.angle_beta   90.00
_cell.angle_gamma   90.00
#
_symmetry.space_group_name_H-M   'P 1'
#
loop_
_entity.id
_entity.type
_entity.pdbx_description
1 polymer ?
#
loop_
_entity_poly.entity_id
_entity_poly.type
_entity_poly.pdbx_seq_one_letter_code
_entity_poly.pdbx_strand_id
1 'polypeptide(L)'
;MELKKNVLAIIQARYNSTRFPGKVVQKINSKTILEILIYRLSKSKYISKIIVACSKNQKDKIILDICKKLRVNYFAGSENDVLDRFYKAAKKYNGANIVRITADCPLLDYKIVDDVISNFFLKKVDYASNIHPPTFPDGLDVEVFKFSALKEAYIKTRQSTEREHVTPFIINSKKFKKFNLNNYKDYSFLRLTLDEKDDFILIKKIINNFKNNLNFNLKNIVTLYKNKKNFFLINSHLTRNEGYKLNTGQKMWKRAKNIIPGGTMLFSKNPDLFLPKFWPAYFEKTKGCNLWDLEGRKYSDLSLMGVGTNILGYSRKEVDDAVRKVIDKGNMSTLNSKEEIFLAEKLVQMHPWSGKVRFTRTGGEAAAVAVRIARAATGKDKIAICGYHGWHDWYLSANISNSENLNSHLMKNLPIQGVQKKLRNSTFIFEYNNFNKLKDIVSRNNIGAVIMEVSRNENPKNNFLENVRKLTKNKNIVLIFDECTSGFRETFGGLHIKHKVNPDMATFGKALGNGYAINAVIGNESVMNYANKTFISSTFWTERIGSAAALKTLEIMDKIKSWRIITDIGIDVKKKWLQLSKIHNIKLDITGLDAMPRFDFVNKNNIYYKTYISQEFLKKNFLASNSIYLCVNHNKNLINRYFDILDSIFVKIKKSMDSDSDVEKLLDGPVCISGIRSNY
;
A
#
# COMPACT_ATOMS: atom_id res chain seq x y z
N MET A 1 -56.54 -4.55 8.89
CA MET A 1 -56.40 -4.35 10.35
C MET A 1 -55.81 -5.58 11.06
N GLU A 2 -54.87 -6.32 10.52
CA GLU A 2 -54.34 -7.58 11.10
C GLU A 2 -52.81 -7.77 11.08
N LEU A 3 -52.01 -6.70 10.95
CA LEU A 3 -50.55 -6.82 10.79
C LEU A 3 -49.76 -6.60 12.10
N LYS A 4 -50.36 -6.44 13.27
CA LYS A 4 -49.64 -6.38 14.55
C LYS A 4 -49.22 -7.77 15.09
N LYS A 5 -48.88 -8.72 14.22
CA LYS A 5 -48.48 -10.08 14.61
C LYS A 5 -47.03 -10.15 15.02
N ASN A 6 -46.73 -9.88 16.33
CA ASN A 6 -45.51 -10.28 17.04
C ASN A 6 -44.18 -10.04 16.28
N VAL A 7 -43.93 -8.76 15.90
CA VAL A 7 -42.69 -8.33 15.24
C VAL A 7 -41.76 -7.69 16.28
N LEU A 8 -40.63 -8.32 16.56
CA LEU A 8 -39.62 -7.80 17.48
C LEU A 8 -38.52 -7.10 16.72
N ALA A 9 -38.23 -5.86 17.05
CA ALA A 9 -37.00 -5.21 16.59
C ALA A 9 -35.86 -5.49 17.59
N ILE A 10 -34.81 -6.16 17.13
CA ILE A 10 -33.61 -6.42 17.93
C ILE A 10 -32.52 -5.51 17.46
N ILE A 11 -32.10 -4.54 18.28
CA ILE A 11 -31.02 -3.63 18.06
C ILE A 11 -29.72 -4.24 18.58
N GLN A 12 -28.80 -4.57 17.69
CA GLN A 12 -27.46 -5.04 18.06
C GLN A 12 -26.62 -3.86 18.53
N ALA A 13 -26.19 -3.84 19.80
CA ALA A 13 -25.36 -2.78 20.36
C ALA A 13 -24.18 -3.36 21.14
N ARG A 14 -23.01 -2.69 21.06
CA ARG A 14 -21.84 -2.93 21.92
C ARG A 14 -21.03 -1.64 22.10
N TYR A 15 -20.38 -1.50 23.25
CA TYR A 15 -19.47 -0.37 23.53
C TYR A 15 -18.15 -0.52 22.76
N ASN A 16 -17.60 -1.74 22.75
CA ASN A 16 -16.31 -2.05 22.12
C ASN A 16 -16.45 -2.08 20.59
N SER A 17 -16.26 -0.93 19.95
CA SER A 17 -16.03 -0.81 18.50
C SER A 17 -14.54 -0.58 18.27
N THR A 18 -13.92 -1.34 17.36
CA THR A 18 -12.48 -1.20 17.06
C THR A 18 -12.14 0.11 16.38
N ARG A 19 -13.04 0.65 15.55
CA ARG A 19 -12.83 1.88 14.77
C ARG A 19 -13.20 3.15 15.53
N PHE A 20 -14.29 3.11 16.30
CA PHE A 20 -14.76 4.23 17.11
C PHE A 20 -15.35 3.70 18.42
N PRO A 21 -14.52 3.49 19.47
CA PRO A 21 -14.97 2.97 20.76
C PRO A 21 -16.04 3.87 21.38
N GLY A 22 -17.08 3.24 21.91
CA GLY A 22 -18.19 3.97 22.52
C GLY A 22 -19.11 4.72 21.55
N LYS A 23 -19.04 4.47 20.24
CA LYS A 23 -19.80 5.20 19.20
C LYS A 23 -21.31 5.26 19.49
N VAL A 24 -21.91 4.19 20.01
CA VAL A 24 -23.36 4.12 20.27
C VAL A 24 -23.81 4.96 21.46
N VAL A 25 -22.90 5.35 22.36
CA VAL A 25 -23.14 6.20 23.51
C VAL A 25 -22.63 7.64 23.32
N GLN A 26 -22.02 7.95 22.18
CA GLN A 26 -21.68 9.32 21.81
C GLN A 26 -22.95 10.18 21.76
N LYS A 27 -22.84 11.43 22.21
CA LYS A 27 -23.97 12.35 22.26
C LYS A 27 -23.97 13.34 21.11
N ILE A 28 -25.13 13.51 20.52
CA ILE A 28 -25.44 14.66 19.68
C ILE A 28 -26.45 15.50 20.47
N ASN A 29 -26.00 16.69 20.88
CA ASN A 29 -26.70 17.53 21.84
C ASN A 29 -26.96 16.75 23.17
N SER A 30 -28.18 16.57 23.60
CA SER A 30 -28.52 15.88 24.85
C SER A 30 -28.75 14.37 24.72
N LYS A 31 -28.82 13.81 23.49
CA LYS A 31 -29.22 12.43 23.23
C LYS A 31 -28.04 11.60 22.73
N THR A 32 -27.88 10.39 23.24
CA THR A 32 -26.93 9.41 22.67
C THR A 32 -27.39 8.90 21.31
N ILE A 33 -26.47 8.40 20.51
CA ILE A 33 -26.75 7.74 19.22
C ILE A 33 -27.83 6.64 19.38
N LEU A 34 -27.71 5.82 20.42
CA LEU A 34 -28.69 4.77 20.71
C LEU A 34 -30.07 5.35 21.07
N GLU A 35 -30.15 6.43 21.88
CA GLU A 35 -31.40 7.12 22.20
C GLU A 35 -32.09 7.68 20.94
N ILE A 36 -31.28 8.26 20.00
CA ILE A 36 -31.79 8.76 18.73
C ILE A 36 -32.38 7.63 17.88
N LEU A 37 -31.68 6.52 17.75
CA LEU A 37 -32.14 5.37 16.99
C LEU A 37 -33.42 4.80 17.57
N ILE A 38 -33.46 4.57 18.89
CA ILE A 38 -34.68 4.02 19.60
C ILE A 38 -35.87 4.95 19.37
N TYR A 39 -35.68 6.26 19.52
CA TYR A 39 -36.74 7.24 19.29
C TYR A 39 -37.28 7.17 17.85
N ARG A 40 -36.41 7.07 16.85
CA ARG A 40 -36.84 6.99 15.45
C ARG A 40 -37.53 5.67 15.13
N LEU A 41 -37.02 4.55 15.66
CA LEU A 41 -37.56 3.22 15.44
C LEU A 41 -38.92 3.03 16.15
N SER A 42 -39.13 3.67 17.29
CA SER A 42 -40.42 3.58 18.05
C SER A 42 -41.61 4.16 17.29
N LYS A 43 -41.41 4.87 16.19
CA LYS A 43 -42.48 5.40 15.33
C LYS A 43 -42.98 4.39 14.29
N SER A 44 -42.37 3.22 14.18
CA SER A 44 -42.85 2.15 13.30
C SER A 44 -44.24 1.66 13.73
N LYS A 45 -45.11 1.45 12.74
CA LYS A 45 -46.49 0.97 12.95
C LYS A 45 -46.56 -0.53 13.22
N TYR A 46 -45.55 -1.29 12.79
CA TYR A 46 -45.56 -2.75 12.79
C TYR A 46 -44.73 -3.37 13.90
N ILE A 47 -43.77 -2.62 14.49
CA ILE A 47 -42.95 -3.14 15.59
C ILE A 47 -43.79 -3.21 16.89
N SER A 48 -43.88 -4.40 17.47
CA SER A 48 -44.55 -4.61 18.73
C SER A 48 -43.66 -4.34 19.95
N LYS A 49 -42.36 -4.66 19.86
CA LYS A 49 -41.37 -4.44 20.92
C LYS A 49 -40.01 -4.13 20.34
N ILE A 50 -39.27 -3.22 21.00
CA ILE A 50 -37.87 -2.94 20.75
C ILE A 50 -37.04 -3.61 21.85
N ILE A 51 -35.99 -4.34 21.47
CA ILE A 51 -35.09 -5.03 22.38
C ILE A 51 -33.65 -4.63 21.99
N VAL A 52 -32.87 -4.11 22.95
CA VAL A 52 -31.47 -3.84 22.76
C VAL A 52 -30.67 -5.07 23.19
N ALA A 53 -29.99 -5.72 22.24
CA ALA A 53 -29.13 -6.89 22.47
C ALA A 53 -27.67 -6.46 22.58
N CYS A 54 -27.13 -6.41 23.81
CA CYS A 54 -25.74 -6.06 24.09
C CYS A 54 -24.90 -7.25 24.61
N SER A 55 -23.60 -7.07 24.83
CA SER A 55 -22.78 -8.11 25.46
C SER A 55 -22.89 -8.09 26.99
N LYS A 56 -22.32 -9.13 27.63
CA LYS A 56 -22.17 -9.19 29.09
C LYS A 56 -20.93 -8.45 29.57
N ASN A 57 -20.18 -7.78 28.66
CA ASN A 57 -18.98 -7.03 29.00
C ASN A 57 -19.34 -5.86 29.97
N GLN A 58 -18.47 -5.63 30.95
CA GLN A 58 -18.68 -4.56 31.94
C GLN A 58 -18.84 -3.17 31.32
N LYS A 59 -18.17 -2.90 30.20
CA LYS A 59 -18.28 -1.64 29.45
C LYS A 59 -19.66 -1.44 28.82
N ASP A 60 -20.42 -2.51 28.57
CA ASP A 60 -21.77 -2.43 28.01
C ASP A 60 -22.81 -2.06 29.07
N LYS A 61 -22.43 -1.96 30.37
CA LYS A 61 -23.36 -1.52 31.45
C LYS A 61 -24.00 -0.17 31.14
N ILE A 62 -23.26 0.75 30.52
CA ILE A 62 -23.78 2.06 30.09
C ILE A 62 -24.94 1.92 29.08
N ILE A 63 -24.93 0.91 28.21
CA ILE A 63 -26.01 0.61 27.27
C ILE A 63 -27.25 0.12 28.03
N LEU A 64 -27.05 -0.73 29.03
CA LEU A 64 -28.14 -1.21 29.89
C LEU A 64 -28.79 -0.08 30.68
N ASP A 65 -28.01 0.87 31.18
CA ASP A 65 -28.52 2.02 31.94
C ASP A 65 -29.32 2.97 31.02
N ILE A 66 -28.91 3.15 29.75
CA ILE A 66 -29.73 3.86 28.76
C ILE A 66 -31.06 3.13 28.52
N CYS A 67 -31.04 1.80 28.38
CA CYS A 67 -32.26 1.03 28.19
C CYS A 67 -33.22 1.14 29.37
N LYS A 68 -32.74 1.07 30.62
CA LYS A 68 -33.51 1.26 31.84
C LYS A 68 -34.12 2.66 31.88
N LYS A 69 -33.33 3.71 31.62
CA LYS A 69 -33.81 5.10 31.56
C LYS A 69 -34.95 5.28 30.57
N LEU A 70 -34.85 4.65 29.39
CA LEU A 70 -35.85 4.73 28.32
C LEU A 70 -37.01 3.73 28.49
N ARG A 71 -36.97 2.87 29.50
CA ARG A 71 -37.93 1.76 29.71
C ARG A 71 -38.02 0.83 28.48
N VAL A 72 -36.89 0.58 27.80
CA VAL A 72 -36.77 -0.30 26.64
C VAL A 72 -36.25 -1.67 27.08
N ASN A 73 -36.82 -2.74 26.51
CA ASN A 73 -36.36 -4.09 26.80
C ASN A 73 -34.92 -4.32 26.36
N TYR A 74 -34.18 -5.14 27.10
CA TYR A 74 -32.78 -5.46 26.78
C TYR A 74 -32.45 -6.93 27.05
N PHE A 75 -31.40 -7.39 26.36
CA PHE A 75 -30.83 -8.72 26.54
C PHE A 75 -29.31 -8.64 26.52
N ALA A 76 -28.64 -9.13 27.57
CA ALA A 76 -27.18 -9.26 27.63
C ALA A 76 -26.77 -10.70 27.36
N GLY A 77 -25.91 -10.90 26.34
CA GLY A 77 -25.49 -12.22 25.87
C GLY A 77 -24.00 -12.31 25.51
N SER A 78 -23.62 -13.25 24.65
CA SER A 78 -22.24 -13.42 24.17
C SER A 78 -21.72 -12.17 23.46
N GLU A 79 -20.46 -11.80 23.71
CA GLU A 79 -19.78 -10.70 22.99
C GLU A 79 -19.44 -11.11 21.56
N ASN A 80 -18.84 -12.29 21.38
CA ASN A 80 -18.31 -12.76 20.10
C ASN A 80 -19.32 -13.52 19.25
N ASP A 81 -20.35 -14.12 19.87
CA ASP A 81 -21.38 -14.88 19.19
C ASP A 81 -22.70 -14.08 19.14
N VAL A 82 -22.81 -13.26 18.11
CA VAL A 82 -23.97 -12.38 17.93
C VAL A 82 -25.21 -13.17 17.53
N LEU A 83 -25.06 -14.25 16.76
CA LEU A 83 -26.18 -15.13 16.39
C LEU A 83 -26.80 -15.80 17.62
N ASP A 84 -26.00 -16.29 18.58
CA ASP A 84 -26.45 -16.80 19.86
C ASP A 84 -27.23 -15.73 20.63
N ARG A 85 -26.72 -14.52 20.66
CA ARG A 85 -27.33 -13.38 21.35
C ARG A 85 -28.68 -13.03 20.73
N PHE A 86 -28.81 -13.00 19.41
CA PHE A 86 -30.06 -12.77 18.70
C PHE A 86 -31.08 -13.88 18.94
N TYR A 87 -30.63 -15.14 18.82
CA TYR A 87 -31.50 -16.29 19.04
C TYR A 87 -32.08 -16.31 20.48
N LYS A 88 -31.23 -16.12 21.49
CA LYS A 88 -31.65 -16.12 22.90
C LYS A 88 -32.53 -14.91 23.23
N ALA A 89 -32.25 -13.73 22.69
CA ALA A 89 -33.10 -12.56 22.84
C ALA A 89 -34.48 -12.79 22.21
N ALA A 90 -34.53 -13.26 20.96
CA ALA A 90 -35.80 -13.56 20.29
C ALA A 90 -36.62 -14.64 21.02
N LYS A 91 -35.98 -15.69 21.54
CA LYS A 91 -36.62 -16.75 22.33
C LYS A 91 -37.18 -16.21 23.64
N LYS A 92 -36.40 -15.38 24.39
CA LYS A 92 -36.82 -14.77 25.66
C LYS A 92 -38.08 -13.92 25.54
N TYR A 93 -38.21 -13.20 24.43
CA TYR A 93 -39.34 -12.28 24.19
C TYR A 93 -40.41 -12.84 23.26
N ASN A 94 -40.37 -14.14 22.98
CA ASN A 94 -41.36 -14.88 22.16
C ASN A 94 -41.59 -14.26 20.78
N GLY A 95 -40.50 -13.87 20.09
CA GLY A 95 -40.58 -13.25 18.76
C GLY A 95 -40.88 -14.25 17.66
N ALA A 96 -41.97 -14.09 16.94
CA ALA A 96 -42.28 -14.88 15.75
C ALA A 96 -41.54 -14.36 14.50
N ASN A 97 -41.41 -13.04 14.37
CA ASN A 97 -40.75 -12.36 13.30
C ASN A 97 -39.75 -11.32 13.87
N ILE A 98 -38.57 -11.27 13.37
CA ILE A 98 -37.47 -10.47 13.90
C ILE A 98 -37.06 -9.41 12.87
N VAL A 99 -36.94 -8.15 13.28
CA VAL A 99 -36.31 -7.08 12.55
C VAL A 99 -34.93 -6.89 13.17
N ARG A 100 -33.88 -7.08 12.36
CA ARG A 100 -32.50 -6.84 12.75
C ARG A 100 -32.12 -5.40 12.43
N ILE A 101 -31.65 -4.67 13.43
CA ILE A 101 -31.14 -3.30 13.33
C ILE A 101 -29.80 -3.24 14.03
N THR A 102 -28.87 -2.43 13.51
CA THR A 102 -27.58 -2.16 14.14
C THR A 102 -27.58 -0.78 14.80
N ALA A 103 -27.01 -0.68 16.00
CA ALA A 103 -27.06 0.54 16.84
C ALA A 103 -26.30 1.74 16.25
N ASP A 104 -25.51 1.53 15.22
CA ASP A 104 -24.77 2.53 14.49
C ASP A 104 -25.53 3.19 13.32
N CYS A 105 -26.84 2.96 13.24
CA CYS A 105 -27.73 3.52 12.22
C CYS A 105 -28.69 4.58 12.80
N PRO A 106 -28.20 5.69 13.40
CA PRO A 106 -29.06 6.65 14.14
C PRO A 106 -30.06 7.39 13.24
N LEU A 107 -29.81 7.44 11.92
CA LEU A 107 -30.72 8.12 10.97
C LEU A 107 -31.73 7.17 10.32
N LEU A 108 -31.87 5.93 10.82
CA LEU A 108 -32.79 4.93 10.30
C LEU A 108 -34.22 5.53 10.14
N ASP A 109 -34.81 5.32 8.96
CA ASP A 109 -36.17 5.82 8.66
C ASP A 109 -37.19 4.74 8.94
N TYR A 110 -38.09 5.01 9.92
CA TYR A 110 -39.13 4.06 10.33
C TYR A 110 -40.09 3.69 9.17
N LYS A 111 -40.25 4.56 8.17
CA LYS A 111 -41.10 4.26 7.00
C LYS A 111 -40.47 3.16 6.14
N ILE A 112 -39.17 3.18 5.98
CA ILE A 112 -38.43 2.10 5.27
C ILE A 112 -38.55 0.79 6.07
N VAL A 113 -38.47 0.85 7.41
CA VAL A 113 -38.68 -0.32 8.26
C VAL A 113 -40.09 -0.90 8.04
N ASP A 114 -41.11 -0.04 8.04
CA ASP A 114 -42.51 -0.44 7.81
C ASP A 114 -42.70 -1.02 6.41
N ASP A 115 -42.07 -0.46 5.39
CA ASP A 115 -42.15 -0.95 4.02
C ASP A 115 -41.52 -2.35 3.87
N VAL A 116 -40.36 -2.60 4.48
CA VAL A 116 -39.74 -3.94 4.47
C VAL A 116 -40.61 -4.95 5.22
N ILE A 117 -41.16 -4.58 6.40
CA ILE A 117 -42.05 -5.46 7.17
C ILE A 117 -43.33 -5.76 6.40
N SER A 118 -43.97 -4.76 5.80
CA SER A 118 -45.21 -4.97 5.03
C SER A 118 -45.00 -5.91 3.86
N ASN A 119 -43.91 -5.72 3.08
CA ASN A 119 -43.54 -6.59 1.97
C ASN A 119 -43.18 -8.01 2.44
N PHE A 120 -42.51 -8.18 3.60
CA PHE A 120 -42.26 -9.49 4.20
C PHE A 120 -43.53 -10.30 4.37
N PHE A 121 -44.61 -9.69 4.87
CA PHE A 121 -45.88 -10.35 5.03
C PHE A 121 -46.65 -10.52 3.71
N LEU A 122 -46.71 -9.48 2.88
CA LEU A 122 -47.43 -9.52 1.60
C LEU A 122 -46.84 -10.58 0.64
N LYS A 123 -45.54 -10.70 0.58
CA LYS A 123 -44.81 -11.66 -0.28
C LYS A 123 -44.70 -13.06 0.37
N LYS A 124 -45.16 -13.22 1.63
CA LYS A 124 -45.08 -14.48 2.39
C LYS A 124 -43.69 -15.12 2.36
N VAL A 125 -42.62 -14.33 2.55
CA VAL A 125 -41.25 -14.78 2.51
C VAL A 125 -40.72 -15.17 3.89
N ASP A 126 -39.53 -15.83 3.93
CA ASP A 126 -38.86 -16.19 5.17
C ASP A 126 -37.83 -15.12 5.59
N TYR A 127 -37.37 -14.30 4.61
CA TYR A 127 -36.45 -13.21 4.78
C TYR A 127 -36.78 -12.07 3.81
N ALA A 128 -36.78 -10.84 4.31
CA ALA A 128 -36.89 -9.63 3.50
C ALA A 128 -35.84 -8.61 3.93
N SER A 129 -35.28 -7.85 2.99
CA SER A 129 -34.32 -6.80 3.27
C SER A 129 -34.37 -5.67 2.24
N ASN A 130 -33.56 -4.64 2.44
CA ASN A 130 -33.30 -3.57 1.45
C ASN A 130 -31.81 -3.46 1.09
N ILE A 131 -31.03 -4.56 1.30
CA ILE A 131 -29.57 -4.52 1.21
C ILE A 131 -28.96 -5.47 0.16
N HIS A 132 -29.75 -6.26 -0.56
CA HIS A 132 -29.28 -7.25 -1.54
C HIS A 132 -30.05 -7.25 -2.86
N PRO A 133 -29.70 -6.39 -3.85
CA PRO A 133 -28.68 -5.32 -3.86
C PRO A 133 -29.13 -4.07 -3.11
N PRO A 134 -28.17 -3.28 -2.56
CA PRO A 134 -28.51 -2.05 -1.87
C PRO A 134 -28.86 -0.93 -2.86
N THR A 135 -29.96 -0.23 -2.65
CA THR A 135 -30.37 0.98 -3.37
C THR A 135 -30.68 2.15 -2.41
N PHE A 136 -30.73 1.85 -1.12
CA PHE A 136 -30.87 2.85 -0.05
C PHE A 136 -29.48 3.25 0.49
N PRO A 137 -29.33 4.47 1.09
CA PRO A 137 -28.13 4.87 1.78
C PRO A 137 -27.67 3.85 2.82
N ASP A 138 -26.36 3.66 2.99
CA ASP A 138 -25.75 2.89 4.06
C ASP A 138 -26.14 3.49 5.43
N GLY A 139 -26.65 2.67 6.36
CA GLY A 139 -27.20 3.14 7.64
C GLY A 139 -28.72 3.27 7.66
N LEU A 140 -29.41 2.92 6.55
CA LEU A 140 -30.86 2.71 6.52
C LEU A 140 -31.21 1.24 6.27
N ASP A 141 -30.34 0.35 6.72
CA ASP A 141 -30.39 -1.09 6.49
C ASP A 141 -31.41 -1.77 7.40
N VAL A 142 -32.27 -2.58 6.80
CA VAL A 142 -33.33 -3.32 7.48
C VAL A 142 -33.35 -4.76 6.99
N GLU A 143 -33.36 -5.69 7.92
CA GLU A 143 -33.54 -7.11 7.63
C GLU A 143 -34.67 -7.65 8.49
N VAL A 144 -35.62 -8.39 7.88
CA VAL A 144 -36.77 -9.00 8.53
C VAL A 144 -36.79 -10.50 8.25
N PHE A 145 -36.90 -11.34 9.25
CA PHE A 145 -36.90 -12.79 9.07
C PHE A 145 -37.71 -13.52 10.13
N LYS A 146 -38.16 -14.71 9.76
CA LYS A 146 -38.92 -15.60 10.71
C LYS A 146 -37.96 -16.12 11.79
N PHE A 147 -38.51 -16.33 12.99
CA PHE A 147 -37.77 -17.01 14.07
C PHE A 147 -37.34 -18.43 13.70
N SER A 148 -38.12 -19.15 12.88
CA SER A 148 -37.73 -20.47 12.36
C SER A 148 -36.46 -20.44 11.54
N ALA A 149 -36.26 -19.41 10.71
CA ALA A 149 -35.06 -19.23 9.93
C ALA A 149 -33.83 -18.89 10.83
N LEU A 150 -34.05 -18.04 11.85
CA LEU A 150 -33.02 -17.72 12.85
C LEU A 150 -32.63 -18.96 13.67
N LYS A 151 -33.59 -19.79 14.08
CA LYS A 151 -33.34 -21.04 14.79
C LYS A 151 -32.52 -22.02 13.96
N GLU A 152 -32.84 -22.16 12.69
CA GLU A 152 -32.08 -23.04 11.79
C GLU A 152 -30.67 -22.54 11.59
N ALA A 153 -30.45 -21.22 11.36
CA ALA A 153 -29.14 -20.61 11.31
C ALA A 153 -28.35 -20.89 12.60
N TYR A 154 -28.94 -20.69 13.76
CA TYR A 154 -28.31 -20.94 15.06
C TYR A 154 -27.82 -22.39 15.22
N ILE A 155 -28.61 -23.37 14.77
CA ILE A 155 -28.29 -24.80 14.91
C ILE A 155 -27.20 -25.22 13.88
N LYS A 156 -27.29 -24.76 12.64
CA LYS A 156 -26.46 -25.26 11.51
C LYS A 156 -25.17 -24.50 11.32
N THR A 157 -25.09 -23.23 11.72
CA THR A 157 -23.93 -22.39 11.48
C THR A 157 -22.83 -22.64 12.51
N ARG A 158 -21.64 -23.02 12.03
CA ARG A 158 -20.42 -23.19 12.84
C ARG A 158 -19.32 -22.18 12.53
N GLN A 159 -19.38 -21.49 11.40
CA GLN A 159 -18.39 -20.51 10.99
C GLN A 159 -18.49 -19.23 11.83
N SER A 160 -17.36 -18.76 12.35
CA SER A 160 -17.32 -17.57 13.23
C SER A 160 -17.87 -16.31 12.55
N THR A 161 -17.58 -16.12 11.26
CA THR A 161 -18.08 -14.98 10.48
C THR A 161 -19.59 -14.97 10.31
N GLU A 162 -20.22 -16.13 10.09
CA GLU A 162 -21.68 -16.23 10.00
C GLU A 162 -22.34 -16.02 11.37
N ARG A 163 -21.68 -16.46 12.46
CA ARG A 163 -22.17 -16.25 13.83
C ARG A 163 -22.04 -14.79 14.27
N GLU A 164 -21.06 -14.06 13.78
CA GLU A 164 -20.90 -12.63 14.05
C GLU A 164 -21.97 -11.78 13.31
N HIS A 165 -22.36 -12.18 12.10
CA HIS A 165 -23.23 -11.35 11.25
C HIS A 165 -24.69 -11.77 11.18
N VAL A 166 -25.08 -12.84 11.87
CA VAL A 166 -26.44 -13.33 12.10
C VAL A 166 -27.15 -13.91 10.87
N THR A 167 -27.21 -13.17 9.77
CA THR A 167 -28.05 -13.47 8.60
C THR A 167 -27.36 -14.14 7.40
N PRO A 168 -26.00 -14.26 7.28
CA PRO A 168 -25.38 -14.83 6.10
C PRO A 168 -25.85 -16.24 5.74
N PHE A 169 -26.09 -17.11 6.73
CA PHE A 169 -26.64 -18.44 6.50
C PHE A 169 -28.02 -18.39 5.83
N ILE A 170 -28.90 -17.48 6.30
CA ILE A 170 -30.26 -17.32 5.75
C ILE A 170 -30.18 -16.78 4.32
N ILE A 171 -29.30 -15.78 4.10
CA ILE A 171 -29.10 -15.12 2.81
C ILE A 171 -28.55 -16.10 1.77
N ASN A 172 -27.56 -16.92 2.12
CA ASN A 172 -26.87 -17.82 1.19
C ASN A 172 -27.64 -19.12 0.94
N SER A 173 -28.53 -19.53 1.84
CA SER A 173 -29.31 -20.77 1.70
C SER A 173 -30.39 -20.65 0.62
N LYS A 174 -30.48 -21.62 -0.28
CA LYS A 174 -31.54 -21.74 -1.28
C LYS A 174 -32.89 -22.17 -0.68
N LYS A 175 -32.91 -22.62 0.55
CA LYS A 175 -34.11 -23.13 1.25
C LYS A 175 -35.12 -22.01 1.56
N PHE A 176 -34.66 -20.81 1.88
CA PHE A 176 -35.53 -19.73 2.34
C PHE A 176 -36.02 -18.88 1.15
N LYS A 177 -37.33 -18.54 1.18
CA LYS A 177 -37.91 -17.56 0.28
C LYS A 177 -37.46 -16.16 0.68
N LYS A 178 -37.01 -15.36 -0.26
CA LYS A 178 -36.40 -14.04 0.00
C LYS A 178 -37.02 -12.95 -0.86
N PHE A 179 -37.01 -11.74 -0.33
CA PHE A 179 -37.44 -10.53 -1.03
C PHE A 179 -36.47 -9.38 -0.73
N ASN A 180 -36.16 -8.55 -1.70
CA ASN A 180 -35.41 -7.32 -1.50
C ASN A 180 -36.22 -6.10 -1.94
N LEU A 181 -36.36 -5.13 -1.03
CA LEU A 181 -37.00 -3.86 -1.32
C LEU A 181 -35.99 -2.93 -2.00
N ASN A 182 -36.28 -2.49 -3.21
CA ASN A 182 -35.48 -1.52 -3.92
C ASN A 182 -36.09 -0.12 -3.81
N ASN A 183 -35.23 0.88 -3.69
CA ASN A 183 -35.64 2.28 -3.80
C ASN A 183 -35.84 2.67 -5.27
N TYR A 184 -36.72 3.61 -5.55
CA TYR A 184 -36.99 4.09 -6.91
C TYR A 184 -35.75 4.66 -7.59
N LYS A 185 -34.88 5.34 -6.82
CA LYS A 185 -33.59 5.86 -7.29
C LYS A 185 -32.47 5.33 -6.39
N ASP A 186 -31.36 4.93 -7.00
CA ASP A 186 -30.19 4.45 -6.25
C ASP A 186 -29.50 5.60 -5.50
N TYR A 187 -29.47 5.49 -4.18
CA TYR A 187 -28.75 6.36 -3.24
C TYR A 187 -27.77 5.55 -2.37
N SER A 188 -27.41 4.34 -2.77
CA SER A 188 -26.49 3.47 -2.03
C SER A 188 -25.08 4.05 -1.86
N PHE A 189 -24.73 5.03 -2.66
CA PHE A 189 -23.49 5.79 -2.56
C PHE A 189 -23.44 6.75 -1.34
N LEU A 190 -24.60 7.09 -0.75
CA LEU A 190 -24.64 7.90 0.46
C LEU A 190 -24.40 7.02 1.68
N ARG A 191 -23.54 7.50 2.59
CA ARG A 191 -23.21 6.81 3.82
C ARG A 191 -23.72 7.58 5.03
N LEU A 192 -24.64 6.95 5.78
CA LEU A 192 -25.34 7.50 6.94
C LEU A 192 -25.19 6.61 8.19
N THR A 193 -24.37 5.56 8.12
CA THR A 193 -23.98 4.73 9.28
C THR A 193 -22.90 5.41 10.10
N LEU A 194 -22.73 5.02 11.37
CA LEU A 194 -21.72 5.53 12.30
C LEU A 194 -20.65 4.48 12.58
N ASP A 195 -19.55 4.52 11.86
CA ASP A 195 -18.42 3.63 12.11
C ASP A 195 -17.13 4.37 12.44
N GLU A 196 -16.95 5.56 11.88
CA GLU A 196 -15.75 6.38 11.98
C GLU A 196 -16.09 7.78 12.55
N LYS A 197 -15.07 8.55 12.94
CA LYS A 197 -15.28 9.92 13.43
C LYS A 197 -15.91 10.83 12.39
N ASP A 198 -15.58 10.64 11.12
CA ASP A 198 -16.12 11.44 10.02
C ASP A 198 -17.61 11.16 9.80
N ASP A 199 -18.06 9.92 10.02
CA ASP A 199 -19.48 9.57 10.05
C ASP A 199 -20.21 10.35 11.15
N PHE A 200 -19.61 10.41 12.36
CA PHE A 200 -20.18 11.17 13.48
C PHE A 200 -20.34 12.64 13.16
N ILE A 201 -19.32 13.24 12.53
CA ILE A 201 -19.34 14.65 12.14
C ILE A 201 -20.48 14.91 11.14
N LEU A 202 -20.62 14.05 10.12
CA LEU A 202 -21.70 14.17 9.14
C LEU A 202 -23.08 14.01 9.80
N ILE A 203 -23.29 12.98 10.60
CA ILE A 203 -24.57 12.71 11.29
C ILE A 203 -24.95 13.88 12.18
N LYS A 204 -24.00 14.43 12.94
CA LYS A 204 -24.21 15.62 13.76
C LYS A 204 -24.62 16.84 12.92
N LYS A 205 -23.96 17.08 11.79
CA LYS A 205 -24.34 18.16 10.86
C LYS A 205 -25.74 17.97 10.27
N ILE A 206 -26.12 16.76 9.92
CA ILE A 206 -27.47 16.45 9.42
C ILE A 206 -28.52 16.75 10.50
N ILE A 207 -28.36 16.23 11.72
CA ILE A 207 -29.30 16.45 12.81
C ILE A 207 -29.43 17.93 13.17
N ASN A 208 -28.32 18.65 13.24
CA ASN A 208 -28.31 20.09 13.53
C ASN A 208 -28.99 20.90 12.42
N ASN A 209 -28.84 20.51 11.15
CA ASN A 209 -29.52 21.18 10.02
C ASN A 209 -31.07 21.09 10.14
N PHE A 210 -31.58 20.03 10.73
CA PHE A 210 -33.00 19.88 11.02
C PHE A 210 -33.40 20.46 12.40
N LYS A 211 -32.61 21.35 12.97
CA LYS A 211 -32.84 22.03 14.26
C LYS A 211 -33.21 21.03 15.38
N ASN A 212 -32.53 19.90 15.41
CA ASN A 212 -32.75 18.79 16.36
C ASN A 212 -34.12 18.11 16.27
N ASN A 213 -34.92 18.41 15.27
CA ASN A 213 -36.15 17.67 14.98
C ASN A 213 -35.76 16.31 14.36
N LEU A 214 -36.00 15.22 15.10
CA LEU A 214 -35.65 13.86 14.67
C LEU A 214 -36.71 13.21 13.77
N ASN A 215 -37.74 13.94 13.33
CA ASN A 215 -38.86 13.42 12.54
C ASN A 215 -38.61 13.47 11.00
N PHE A 216 -37.43 13.85 10.54
CA PHE A 216 -37.09 13.84 9.13
C PHE A 216 -36.98 12.40 8.59
N ASN A 217 -37.21 12.24 7.28
CA ASN A 217 -37.15 10.97 6.56
C ASN A 217 -36.09 10.99 5.44
N LEU A 218 -35.95 9.88 4.68
CA LEU A 218 -35.00 9.80 3.55
C LEU A 218 -35.19 10.92 2.54
N LYS A 219 -36.43 11.31 2.18
CA LYS A 219 -36.69 12.38 1.23
C LYS A 219 -36.08 13.70 1.70
N ASN A 220 -36.17 14.01 2.98
CA ASN A 220 -35.56 15.21 3.58
C ASN A 220 -34.03 15.17 3.50
N ILE A 221 -33.42 14.00 3.80
CA ILE A 221 -31.96 13.81 3.68
C ILE A 221 -31.49 13.96 2.24
N VAL A 222 -32.22 13.40 1.26
CA VAL A 222 -31.90 13.53 -0.16
C VAL A 222 -32.01 14.98 -0.63
N THR A 223 -33.02 15.72 -0.16
CA THR A 223 -33.14 17.15 -0.45
C THR A 223 -31.95 17.93 0.15
N LEU A 224 -31.54 17.61 1.39
CA LEU A 224 -30.36 18.21 2.00
C LEU A 224 -29.09 17.89 1.21
N TYR A 225 -28.92 16.64 0.74
CA TYR A 225 -27.80 16.26 -0.12
C TYR A 225 -27.74 17.08 -1.42
N LYS A 226 -28.87 17.25 -2.08
CA LYS A 226 -28.95 18.04 -3.32
C LYS A 226 -28.52 19.50 -3.09
N ASN A 227 -28.93 20.09 -1.95
CA ASN A 227 -28.69 21.51 -1.64
C ASN A 227 -27.31 21.76 -0.99
N LYS A 228 -26.74 20.77 -0.27
CA LYS A 228 -25.50 20.91 0.51
C LYS A 228 -24.56 19.73 0.29
N LYS A 229 -24.20 19.44 -0.95
CA LYS A 229 -23.32 18.31 -1.32
C LYS A 229 -22.03 18.25 -0.51
N ASN A 230 -21.44 19.42 -0.18
CA ASN A 230 -20.20 19.50 0.59
C ASN A 230 -20.30 18.89 2.00
N PHE A 231 -21.51 18.79 2.59
CA PHE A 231 -21.67 18.12 3.87
C PHE A 231 -21.33 16.61 3.75
N PHE A 232 -21.72 16.01 2.65
CA PHE A 232 -21.59 14.57 2.39
C PHE A 232 -20.22 14.17 1.84
N LEU A 233 -19.34 15.15 1.56
CA LEU A 233 -17.95 14.87 1.23
C LEU A 233 -17.12 14.43 2.44
N ILE A 234 -17.55 14.76 3.65
CA ILE A 234 -16.83 14.47 4.91
C ILE A 234 -16.49 12.99 5.05
N ASN A 235 -17.41 12.10 4.70
CA ASN A 235 -17.22 10.65 4.80
C ASN A 235 -17.33 9.93 3.44
N SER A 236 -17.27 10.65 2.32
CA SER A 236 -17.40 10.08 0.96
C SER A 236 -16.27 9.12 0.59
N HIS A 237 -15.14 9.20 1.30
CA HIS A 237 -14.01 8.28 1.15
C HIS A 237 -14.25 6.91 1.82
N LEU A 238 -15.30 6.78 2.65
CA LEU A 238 -15.67 5.53 3.30
C LEU A 238 -16.71 4.79 2.47
N THR A 239 -16.51 3.49 2.23
CA THR A 239 -17.43 2.70 1.42
C THR A 239 -18.28 1.76 2.27
N ARG A 240 -19.47 1.38 1.74
CA ARG A 240 -20.39 0.42 2.38
C ARG A 240 -19.69 -0.92 2.57
N ASN A 241 -19.88 -1.53 3.75
CA ASN A 241 -19.31 -2.85 4.10
C ASN A 241 -17.77 -2.93 4.06
N GLU A 242 -17.07 -1.82 4.22
CA GLU A 242 -15.60 -1.80 4.30
C GLU A 242 -15.05 -2.73 5.39
N GLY A 243 -15.78 -2.90 6.48
CA GLY A 243 -15.43 -3.84 7.54
C GLY A 243 -15.31 -5.29 7.10
N TYR A 244 -16.03 -5.68 6.04
CA TYR A 244 -16.06 -7.05 5.52
C TYR A 244 -15.00 -7.39 4.49
N LYS A 245 -14.47 -6.39 3.75
CA LYS A 245 -13.66 -6.63 2.54
C LYS A 245 -12.26 -6.05 2.58
N LEU A 246 -11.96 -5.06 3.40
CA LEU A 246 -10.67 -4.36 3.40
C LEU A 246 -10.06 -4.29 4.79
N ASN A 247 -8.75 -4.53 4.87
CA ASN A 247 -7.93 -4.30 6.05
C ASN A 247 -7.73 -2.80 6.33
N THR A 248 -7.32 -2.43 7.54
CA THR A 248 -7.05 -1.03 7.95
C THR A 248 -6.05 -0.34 7.01
N GLY A 249 -5.00 -1.05 6.61
CA GLY A 249 -3.99 -0.53 5.67
C GLY A 249 -4.59 -0.14 4.32
N GLN A 250 -5.50 -0.94 3.76
CA GLN A 250 -6.17 -0.61 2.50
C GLN A 250 -7.18 0.53 2.64
N LYS A 251 -7.84 0.65 3.80
CA LYS A 251 -8.70 1.81 4.12
C LYS A 251 -7.89 3.09 4.18
N MET A 252 -6.73 3.05 4.87
CA MET A 252 -5.79 4.18 4.88
C MET A 252 -5.27 4.52 3.49
N TRP A 253 -5.01 3.52 2.65
CA TRP A 253 -4.61 3.72 1.25
C TRP A 253 -5.67 4.49 0.44
N LYS A 254 -6.94 4.17 0.61
CA LYS A 254 -8.04 4.95 0.00
C LYS A 254 -8.06 6.40 0.49
N ARG A 255 -7.90 6.61 1.81
CA ARG A 255 -7.82 7.96 2.38
C ARG A 255 -6.60 8.72 1.84
N ALA A 256 -5.45 8.06 1.75
CA ALA A 256 -4.22 8.66 1.23
C ALA A 256 -4.41 9.18 -0.20
N LYS A 257 -5.07 8.42 -1.08
CA LYS A 257 -5.35 8.85 -2.47
C LYS A 257 -6.19 10.13 -2.57
N ASN A 258 -6.97 10.47 -1.55
CA ASN A 258 -7.78 11.69 -1.53
C ASN A 258 -7.01 12.94 -1.07
N ILE A 259 -5.89 12.79 -0.36
CA ILE A 259 -5.14 13.89 0.26
C ILE A 259 -3.67 13.95 -0.16
N ILE A 260 -3.15 12.84 -0.70
CA ILE A 260 -1.79 12.74 -1.23
C ILE A 260 -1.91 12.41 -2.72
N PRO A 261 -1.48 13.27 -3.63
CA PRO A 261 -1.47 12.96 -5.06
C PRO A 261 -0.73 11.62 -5.31
N GLY A 262 -1.39 10.69 -6.00
CA GLY A 262 -0.88 9.32 -6.20
C GLY A 262 -0.92 8.42 -4.96
N GLY A 263 -1.39 8.90 -3.80
CA GLY A 263 -1.56 8.13 -2.54
C GLY A 263 -0.27 7.82 -1.80
N THR A 264 0.90 8.00 -2.41
CA THR A 264 2.22 7.71 -1.83
C THR A 264 3.28 8.64 -2.41
N MET A 265 4.33 8.92 -1.63
CA MET A 265 5.47 9.73 -2.09
C MET A 265 6.43 8.94 -3.00
N LEU A 266 6.31 7.61 -3.08
CA LEU A 266 7.16 6.76 -3.91
C LEU A 266 6.31 5.75 -4.69
N PHE A 267 6.32 5.88 -6.02
CA PHE A 267 5.55 5.02 -6.91
C PHE A 267 5.78 3.53 -6.68
N SER A 268 7.02 3.09 -6.44
CA SER A 268 7.35 1.68 -6.15
C SER A 268 6.70 1.11 -4.88
N LYS A 269 6.14 1.97 -4.01
CA LYS A 269 5.37 1.54 -2.83
C LYS A 269 3.86 1.51 -3.08
N ASN A 270 3.41 1.79 -4.30
CA ASN A 270 1.99 1.69 -4.63
C ASN A 270 1.53 0.22 -4.53
N PRO A 271 0.55 -0.10 -3.66
CA PRO A 271 0.02 -1.46 -3.50
C PRO A 271 -0.51 -2.08 -4.80
N ASP A 272 -1.02 -1.23 -5.70
CA ASP A 272 -1.61 -1.66 -6.96
C ASP A 272 -0.57 -2.23 -7.95
N LEU A 273 0.74 -2.06 -7.69
CA LEU A 273 1.84 -2.71 -8.44
C LEU A 273 2.02 -4.20 -8.11
N PHE A 274 1.42 -4.66 -7.00
CA PHE A 274 1.56 -6.02 -6.48
C PHE A 274 0.24 -6.78 -6.51
N LEU A 275 -0.71 -6.35 -5.68
CA LEU A 275 -2.03 -6.98 -5.56
C LEU A 275 -3.09 -5.93 -5.18
N PRO A 276 -3.76 -5.31 -6.16
CA PRO A 276 -4.78 -4.30 -5.90
C PRO A 276 -5.86 -4.80 -4.95
N LYS A 277 -6.29 -3.97 -4.00
CA LYS A 277 -7.28 -4.25 -2.94
C LYS A 277 -6.82 -5.17 -1.81
N PHE A 278 -5.76 -5.98 -1.97
CA PHE A 278 -5.37 -6.98 -0.98
C PHE A 278 -3.96 -6.77 -0.41
N TRP A 279 -3.05 -6.13 -1.14
CA TRP A 279 -1.70 -5.88 -0.64
C TRP A 279 -1.73 -5.01 0.61
N PRO A 280 -1.06 -5.38 1.73
CA PRO A 280 -0.99 -4.54 2.93
C PRO A 280 -0.22 -3.25 2.61
N ALA A 281 -0.92 -2.11 2.64
CA ALA A 281 -0.36 -0.84 2.18
C ALA A 281 0.50 -0.13 3.23
N TYR A 282 0.31 -0.44 4.52
CA TYR A 282 0.97 0.21 5.64
C TYR A 282 1.47 -0.81 6.66
N PHE A 283 2.56 -0.46 7.32
CA PHE A 283 3.17 -1.29 8.36
C PHE A 283 3.14 -0.57 9.72
N GLU A 284 3.07 -1.35 10.81
CA GLU A 284 3.21 -0.88 12.19
C GLU A 284 4.65 -0.98 12.67
N LYS A 285 5.32 -2.10 12.38
CA LYS A 285 6.71 -2.34 12.76
C LYS A 285 7.43 -3.24 11.79
N THR A 286 8.77 -3.20 11.85
CA THR A 286 9.64 -4.04 11.05
C THR A 286 10.78 -4.60 11.90
N LYS A 287 11.33 -5.79 11.55
CA LYS A 287 12.55 -6.35 12.15
C LYS A 287 13.15 -7.45 11.26
N GLY A 288 14.45 -7.37 10.97
CA GLY A 288 15.13 -8.32 10.09
C GLY A 288 14.57 -8.29 8.68
N CYS A 289 14.01 -9.39 8.19
CA CYS A 289 13.27 -9.43 6.93
C CYS A 289 11.74 -9.52 7.12
N ASN A 290 11.25 -9.20 8.31
CA ASN A 290 9.82 -9.27 8.61
C ASN A 290 9.24 -7.89 8.84
N LEU A 291 7.95 -7.75 8.50
CA LEU A 291 7.13 -6.59 8.83
C LEU A 291 5.76 -7.03 9.35
N TRP A 292 5.11 -6.15 10.08
CA TRP A 292 3.76 -6.35 10.60
C TRP A 292 2.85 -5.27 10.07
N ASP A 293 1.70 -5.66 9.54
CA ASP A 293 0.67 -4.71 9.13
C ASP A 293 -0.04 -4.06 10.34
N LEU A 294 -0.97 -3.17 10.07
CA LEU A 294 -1.72 -2.45 11.11
C LEU A 294 -2.68 -3.35 11.92
N GLU A 295 -2.93 -4.55 11.47
CA GLU A 295 -3.66 -5.60 12.18
C GLU A 295 -2.75 -6.51 13.00
N GLY A 296 -1.43 -6.28 12.97
CA GLY A 296 -0.43 -7.09 13.68
C GLY A 296 -0.09 -8.40 12.99
N ARG A 297 -0.55 -8.63 11.74
CA ARG A 297 -0.16 -9.82 10.96
C ARG A 297 1.27 -9.68 10.49
N LYS A 298 2.04 -10.72 10.71
CA LYS A 298 3.46 -10.79 10.34
C LYS A 298 3.63 -11.32 8.93
N TYR A 299 4.44 -10.63 8.12
CA TYR A 299 4.86 -11.05 6.79
C TYR A 299 6.38 -11.13 6.70
N SER A 300 6.89 -12.09 5.90
CA SER A 300 8.29 -12.10 5.47
C SER A 300 8.41 -11.36 4.14
N ASP A 301 9.27 -10.34 4.08
CA ASP A 301 9.48 -9.55 2.86
C ASP A 301 10.55 -10.19 1.97
N LEU A 302 10.10 -10.84 0.90
CA LEU A 302 10.90 -11.30 -0.23
C LEU A 302 10.53 -10.51 -1.48
N SER A 303 10.23 -9.22 -1.35
CA SER A 303 9.95 -8.32 -2.47
C SER A 303 10.98 -7.19 -2.53
N LEU A 304 10.76 -6.09 -1.85
CA LEU A 304 11.51 -4.87 -2.05
C LEU A 304 12.47 -4.49 -0.92
N MET A 305 12.35 -5.02 0.29
CA MET A 305 13.18 -4.64 1.45
C MET A 305 13.40 -3.12 1.57
N GLY A 306 12.28 -2.36 1.63
CA GLY A 306 12.32 -0.90 1.66
C GLY A 306 12.83 -0.27 0.35
N VAL A 307 12.55 -0.91 -0.79
CA VAL A 307 13.05 -0.53 -2.13
C VAL A 307 14.59 -0.58 -2.20
N GLY A 308 15.14 -1.65 -1.60
CA GLY A 308 16.57 -1.94 -1.60
C GLY A 308 17.39 -1.13 -0.60
N THR A 309 16.78 -0.48 0.37
CA THR A 309 17.54 0.28 1.38
C THR A 309 18.08 -0.61 2.49
N ASN A 310 17.36 -1.68 2.90
CA ASN A 310 17.64 -2.45 4.11
C ASN A 310 18.46 -3.73 3.85
N ILE A 311 19.68 -3.59 3.38
CA ILE A 311 20.57 -4.71 3.06
C ILE A 311 20.99 -5.52 4.31
N LEU A 312 21.13 -4.87 5.47
CA LEU A 312 21.42 -5.49 6.76
C LEU A 312 20.16 -5.96 7.49
N GLY A 313 18.99 -5.86 6.82
CA GLY A 313 17.67 -6.10 7.41
C GLY A 313 17.07 -4.86 8.05
N TYR A 314 15.76 -4.93 8.28
CA TYR A 314 14.98 -3.89 8.95
C TYR A 314 15.38 -3.74 10.42
N SER A 315 15.34 -2.52 10.94
CA SER A 315 15.55 -2.19 12.35
C SER A 315 16.79 -2.88 12.90
N ARG A 316 17.92 -2.70 12.20
CA ARG A 316 19.20 -3.24 12.62
C ARG A 316 19.67 -2.51 13.88
N LYS A 317 19.68 -3.22 15.02
CA LYS A 317 19.87 -2.63 16.34
C LYS A 317 21.10 -1.74 16.42
N GLU A 318 22.24 -2.19 15.89
CA GLU A 318 23.49 -1.46 15.98
C GLU A 318 23.47 -0.15 15.18
N VAL A 319 22.75 -0.12 14.03
CA VAL A 319 22.56 1.11 13.24
C VAL A 319 21.61 2.04 13.97
N ASP A 320 20.48 1.53 14.46
CA ASP A 320 19.49 2.30 15.22
C ASP A 320 20.08 2.91 16.49
N ASP A 321 20.93 2.16 17.22
CA ASP A 321 21.60 2.64 18.43
C ASP A 321 22.63 3.75 18.12
N ALA A 322 23.35 3.66 16.99
CA ALA A 322 24.24 4.72 16.55
C ALA A 322 23.46 6.00 16.24
N VAL A 323 22.30 5.87 15.61
CA VAL A 323 21.40 7.00 15.33
C VAL A 323 20.85 7.60 16.63
N ARG A 324 20.34 6.80 17.57
CA ARG A 324 19.83 7.30 18.86
C ARG A 324 20.89 8.12 19.61
N LYS A 325 22.17 7.67 19.62
CA LYS A 325 23.27 8.40 20.24
C LYS A 325 23.51 9.79 19.67
N VAL A 326 23.29 10.00 18.37
CA VAL A 326 23.44 11.33 17.77
C VAL A 326 22.16 12.19 17.95
N ILE A 327 20.99 11.57 18.02
CA ILE A 327 19.73 12.27 18.37
C ILE A 327 19.83 12.86 19.76
N ASP A 328 20.30 12.09 20.75
CA ASP A 328 20.48 12.53 22.15
C ASP A 328 21.46 13.71 22.28
N LYS A 329 22.40 13.84 21.33
CA LYS A 329 23.39 14.93 21.28
C LYS A 329 22.99 16.12 20.39
N GLY A 330 21.81 16.06 19.78
CA GLY A 330 21.33 17.04 18.81
C GLY A 330 21.65 16.66 17.37
N ASN A 331 20.59 16.60 16.54
CA ASN A 331 20.68 16.21 15.14
C ASN A 331 21.20 17.32 14.21
N MET A 332 20.87 18.58 14.53
CA MET A 332 21.28 19.75 13.74
C MET A 332 21.70 20.91 14.64
N SER A 333 22.64 21.70 14.17
CA SER A 333 23.06 22.94 14.84
C SER A 333 23.57 23.94 13.82
N THR A 334 24.01 25.14 14.28
CA THR A 334 24.73 26.11 13.48
C THR A 334 26.11 25.60 13.04
N LEU A 335 26.68 24.65 13.77
CA LEU A 335 27.98 24.05 13.48
C LEU A 335 27.80 22.73 12.71
N ASN A 336 28.80 22.36 11.91
CA ASN A 336 28.84 21.12 11.16
C ASN A 336 29.08 19.89 12.08
N SER A 337 28.69 18.72 11.62
CA SER A 337 28.92 17.47 12.36
C SER A 337 30.19 16.77 11.89
N LYS A 338 30.93 16.18 12.83
CA LYS A 338 32.14 15.41 12.51
C LYS A 338 31.88 14.13 11.74
N GLU A 339 30.68 13.57 11.85
CA GLU A 339 30.26 12.35 11.18
C GLU A 339 30.30 12.52 9.65
N GLU A 340 30.10 13.74 9.13
CA GLU A 340 30.25 14.04 7.70
C GLU A 340 31.70 13.83 7.23
N ILE A 341 32.67 14.30 8.01
CA ILE A 341 34.09 14.15 7.70
C ILE A 341 34.49 12.68 7.69
N PHE A 342 34.14 11.95 8.75
CA PHE A 342 34.48 10.52 8.87
C PHE A 342 33.85 9.66 7.78
N LEU A 343 32.61 9.99 7.36
CA LEU A 343 31.96 9.30 6.26
C LEU A 343 32.63 9.63 4.91
N ALA A 344 33.03 10.89 4.69
CA ALA A 344 33.71 11.29 3.48
C ALA A 344 35.09 10.58 3.36
N GLU A 345 35.89 10.57 4.44
CA GLU A 345 37.16 9.84 4.50
C GLU A 345 36.98 8.36 4.22
N LYS A 346 35.96 7.73 4.83
CA LYS A 346 35.67 6.30 4.63
C LYS A 346 35.32 6.00 3.17
N LEU A 347 34.49 6.83 2.52
CA LEU A 347 34.12 6.64 1.11
C LEU A 347 35.30 6.84 0.16
N VAL A 348 36.18 7.83 0.39
CA VAL A 348 37.39 8.04 -0.38
C VAL A 348 38.37 6.87 -0.19
N GLN A 349 38.57 6.41 1.04
CA GLN A 349 39.38 5.23 1.34
C GLN A 349 38.91 3.97 0.57
N MET A 350 37.60 3.78 0.45
CA MET A 350 37.01 2.63 -0.26
C MET A 350 37.13 2.77 -1.79
N HIS A 351 37.32 4.01 -2.31
CA HIS A 351 37.39 4.32 -3.73
C HIS A 351 38.60 5.19 -4.01
N PRO A 352 39.86 4.63 -4.06
CA PRO A 352 41.10 5.39 -4.17
C PRO A 352 41.20 6.27 -5.43
N TRP A 353 40.39 6.04 -6.45
CA TRP A 353 40.27 6.87 -7.64
C TRP A 353 39.55 8.19 -7.37
N SER A 354 38.80 8.30 -6.29
CA SER A 354 38.09 9.51 -5.86
C SER A 354 38.92 10.34 -4.89
N GLY A 355 38.64 11.63 -4.78
CA GLY A 355 39.35 12.52 -3.86
C GLY A 355 38.40 13.36 -3.00
N LYS A 356 37.15 13.56 -3.44
CA LYS A 356 36.18 14.43 -2.76
C LYS A 356 34.78 13.88 -2.77
N VAL A 357 33.99 14.32 -1.76
CA VAL A 357 32.60 13.85 -1.51
C VAL A 357 31.66 15.03 -1.30
N ARG A 358 30.44 14.90 -1.80
CA ARG A 358 29.28 15.74 -1.42
C ARG A 358 28.15 14.85 -0.98
N PHE A 359 27.45 15.21 0.10
CA PHE A 359 26.29 14.46 0.59
C PHE A 359 24.98 15.10 0.15
N THR A 360 23.97 14.24 -0.07
CA THR A 360 22.58 14.59 -0.31
C THR A 360 21.68 13.63 0.47
N ARG A 361 20.35 13.75 0.35
CA ARG A 361 19.43 12.85 1.05
C ARG A 361 18.67 11.90 0.14
N THR A 362 18.59 12.21 -1.16
CA THR A 362 17.88 11.38 -2.14
C THR A 362 18.75 11.09 -3.37
N GLY A 363 18.46 9.96 -4.04
CA GLY A 363 19.21 9.58 -5.26
C GLY A 363 19.02 10.56 -6.41
N GLY A 364 17.81 11.14 -6.55
CA GLY A 364 17.56 12.17 -7.56
C GLY A 364 18.38 13.43 -7.32
N GLU A 365 18.52 13.89 -6.07
CA GLU A 365 19.42 14.99 -5.71
C GLU A 365 20.87 14.65 -6.03
N ALA A 366 21.33 13.45 -5.65
CA ALA A 366 22.70 13.03 -5.93
C ALA A 366 23.02 13.06 -7.43
N ALA A 367 22.13 12.51 -8.27
CA ALA A 367 22.28 12.54 -9.72
C ALA A 367 22.24 13.97 -10.27
N ALA A 368 21.35 14.84 -9.77
CA ALA A 368 21.28 16.26 -10.17
C ALA A 368 22.56 17.04 -9.79
N VAL A 369 23.10 16.79 -8.58
CA VAL A 369 24.36 17.37 -8.11
C VAL A 369 25.52 16.91 -8.99
N ALA A 370 25.61 15.59 -9.28
CA ALA A 370 26.69 15.05 -10.13
C ALA A 370 26.64 15.64 -11.54
N VAL A 371 25.47 15.71 -12.17
CA VAL A 371 25.28 16.30 -13.51
C VAL A 371 25.64 17.80 -13.52
N ARG A 372 25.24 18.56 -12.46
CA ARG A 372 25.58 19.98 -12.36
C ARG A 372 27.08 20.20 -12.23
N ILE A 373 27.78 19.41 -11.41
CA ILE A 373 29.22 19.47 -11.27
C ILE A 373 29.92 19.13 -12.61
N ALA A 374 29.44 18.07 -13.29
CA ALA A 374 29.99 17.65 -14.57
C ALA A 374 29.82 18.71 -15.67
N ARG A 375 28.65 19.37 -15.74
CA ARG A 375 28.44 20.51 -16.65
C ARG A 375 29.37 21.68 -16.35
N ALA A 376 29.56 22.03 -15.08
CA ALA A 376 30.45 23.08 -14.65
C ALA A 376 31.92 22.74 -14.99
N ALA A 377 32.33 21.49 -14.85
CA ALA A 377 33.69 21.02 -15.14
C ALA A 377 34.02 21.00 -16.65
N THR A 378 33.03 20.70 -17.49
CA THR A 378 33.21 20.58 -18.93
C THR A 378 32.84 21.84 -19.72
N GLY A 379 32.05 22.75 -19.12
CA GLY A 379 31.45 23.89 -19.83
C GLY A 379 30.43 23.49 -20.91
N LYS A 380 29.89 22.28 -20.85
CA LYS A 380 28.96 21.71 -21.85
C LYS A 380 27.62 21.35 -21.21
N ASP A 381 26.51 21.67 -21.88
CA ASP A 381 25.15 21.51 -21.35
C ASP A 381 24.55 20.15 -21.62
N LYS A 382 24.91 19.50 -22.75
CA LYS A 382 24.26 18.26 -23.18
C LYS A 382 24.83 17.03 -22.48
N ILE A 383 23.96 16.07 -22.18
CA ILE A 383 24.32 14.81 -21.52
C ILE A 383 23.79 13.60 -22.26
N ALA A 384 24.46 12.47 -22.12
CA ALA A 384 23.94 11.16 -22.53
C ALA A 384 23.64 10.31 -21.30
N ILE A 385 22.53 9.59 -21.34
CA ILE A 385 22.01 8.80 -20.18
C ILE A 385 21.71 7.35 -20.55
N CYS A 386 21.96 6.43 -19.60
CA CYS A 386 21.56 5.04 -19.69
C CYS A 386 21.13 4.53 -18.32
N GLY A 387 19.84 4.27 -18.13
CA GLY A 387 19.25 3.82 -16.86
C GLY A 387 18.33 4.86 -16.23
N TYR A 388 17.93 4.60 -14.97
CA TYR A 388 17.01 5.44 -14.22
C TYR A 388 17.77 6.33 -13.22
N HIS A 389 17.59 7.65 -13.32
CA HIS A 389 18.36 8.62 -12.52
C HIS A 389 17.49 9.62 -11.76
N GLY A 390 16.26 9.27 -11.44
CA GLY A 390 15.35 10.10 -10.63
C GLY A 390 14.25 10.78 -11.46
N TRP A 391 13.74 11.91 -10.95
CA TRP A 391 12.54 12.59 -11.43
C TRP A 391 12.79 14.06 -11.86
N HIS A 392 14.03 14.55 -11.75
CA HIS A 392 14.36 15.94 -12.05
C HIS A 392 14.23 16.27 -13.54
N ASP A 393 13.97 17.52 -13.84
CA ASP A 393 13.72 18.04 -15.20
C ASP A 393 14.80 17.62 -16.20
N TRP A 394 16.09 17.67 -15.81
CA TRP A 394 17.19 17.30 -16.66
C TRP A 394 17.11 15.84 -17.17
N TYR A 395 16.54 14.93 -16.36
CA TYR A 395 16.33 13.53 -16.74
C TYR A 395 15.05 13.35 -17.57
N LEU A 396 13.91 13.91 -17.09
CA LEU A 396 12.62 13.80 -17.76
C LEU A 396 12.60 14.52 -19.11
N SER A 397 13.48 15.51 -19.33
CA SER A 397 13.64 16.23 -20.60
C SER A 397 13.94 15.31 -21.79
N ALA A 398 14.48 14.13 -21.56
CA ALA A 398 14.68 13.10 -22.58
C ALA A 398 13.39 12.68 -23.30
N ASN A 399 12.22 12.77 -22.60
CA ASN A 399 10.91 12.46 -23.18
C ASN A 399 10.26 13.64 -23.94
N ILE A 400 10.87 14.83 -23.99
CA ILE A 400 10.23 16.00 -24.67
C ILE A 400 10.13 15.80 -26.17
N SER A 401 11.11 15.17 -26.81
CA SER A 401 11.13 14.89 -28.25
C SER A 401 10.28 13.67 -28.64
N ASN A 402 10.23 12.67 -27.79
CA ASN A 402 9.41 11.47 -27.90
C ASN A 402 9.10 10.94 -26.50
N SER A 403 7.81 10.83 -26.17
CA SER A 403 7.32 10.41 -24.87
C SER A 403 7.71 8.99 -24.45
N GLU A 404 8.19 8.19 -25.39
CA GLU A 404 8.60 6.79 -25.15
C GLU A 404 10.10 6.60 -24.93
N ASN A 405 10.90 7.65 -25.08
CA ASN A 405 12.35 7.54 -24.99
C ASN A 405 12.83 6.84 -23.69
N LEU A 406 12.21 7.13 -22.53
CA LEU A 406 12.56 6.52 -21.25
C LEU A 406 11.90 5.14 -20.99
N ASN A 407 11.07 4.62 -21.91
CA ASN A 407 10.35 3.36 -21.72
C ASN A 407 11.26 2.12 -21.65
N SER A 408 12.46 2.19 -22.21
CA SER A 408 13.48 1.13 -22.11
C SER A 408 14.22 1.10 -20.76
N HIS A 409 14.05 2.14 -19.92
CA HIS A 409 14.68 2.22 -18.61
C HIS A 409 13.84 1.51 -17.51
N LEU A 410 13.62 2.13 -16.35
CA LEU A 410 12.93 1.49 -15.22
C LEU A 410 11.40 1.50 -15.32
N MET A 411 10.83 2.61 -15.77
CA MET A 411 9.39 2.86 -15.75
C MET A 411 8.90 3.33 -17.11
N LYS A 412 7.80 2.75 -17.58
CA LYS A 412 7.14 3.17 -18.81
C LYS A 412 6.20 4.36 -18.57
N ASN A 413 6.01 5.16 -19.61
CA ASN A 413 5.04 6.26 -19.65
C ASN A 413 5.27 7.33 -18.56
N LEU A 414 6.53 7.73 -18.35
CA LEU A 414 6.84 8.81 -17.41
C LEU A 414 6.27 10.15 -17.94
N PRO A 415 5.38 10.81 -17.19
CA PRO A 415 4.77 12.07 -17.61
C PRO A 415 5.79 13.22 -17.55
N ILE A 416 5.68 14.17 -18.49
CA ILE A 416 6.57 15.33 -18.61
C ILE A 416 5.85 16.68 -18.40
N GLN A 417 4.59 16.66 -17.92
CA GLN A 417 3.89 17.88 -17.58
C GLN A 417 4.68 18.67 -16.52
N GLY A 418 4.92 19.93 -16.80
CA GLY A 418 5.73 20.82 -15.94
C GLY A 418 7.23 20.84 -16.26
N VAL A 419 7.75 19.90 -17.05
CA VAL A 419 9.16 19.94 -17.53
C VAL A 419 9.32 21.06 -18.56
N GLN A 420 10.37 21.89 -18.42
CA GLN A 420 10.62 23.02 -19.31
C GLN A 420 10.89 22.58 -20.76
N LYS A 421 10.06 23.05 -21.69
CA LYS A 421 10.20 22.70 -23.12
C LYS A 421 11.55 23.11 -23.73
N LYS A 422 12.19 24.15 -23.21
CA LYS A 422 13.53 24.60 -23.65
C LYS A 422 14.64 23.57 -23.40
N LEU A 423 14.41 22.58 -22.51
CA LEU A 423 15.34 21.47 -22.27
C LEU A 423 15.31 20.40 -23.38
N ARG A 424 14.51 20.57 -24.42
CA ARG A 424 14.53 19.67 -25.59
C ARG A 424 15.95 19.57 -26.18
N ASN A 425 16.37 18.34 -26.47
CA ASN A 425 17.71 18.04 -27.01
C ASN A 425 18.89 18.39 -26.05
N SER A 426 18.63 18.46 -24.73
CA SER A 426 19.66 18.58 -23.71
C SER A 426 20.12 17.22 -23.16
N THR A 427 19.24 16.19 -23.27
CA THR A 427 19.46 14.84 -22.73
C THR A 427 19.20 13.80 -23.81
N PHE A 428 20.18 12.95 -24.08
CA PHE A 428 20.16 11.91 -25.10
C PHE A 428 20.21 10.52 -24.46
N ILE A 429 19.47 9.54 -25.00
CA ILE A 429 19.37 8.20 -24.47
C ILE A 429 20.13 7.21 -25.33
N PHE A 430 20.84 6.31 -24.69
CA PHE A 430 21.34 5.09 -25.30
C PHE A 430 21.00 3.86 -24.44
N GLU A 431 20.80 2.73 -25.09
CA GLU A 431 20.47 1.47 -24.42
C GLU A 431 21.75 0.84 -23.85
N TYR A 432 21.58 0.07 -22.76
CA TYR A 432 22.69 -0.67 -22.16
C TYR A 432 23.26 -1.69 -23.17
N ASN A 433 24.57 -1.87 -23.19
CA ASN A 433 25.31 -2.66 -24.17
C ASN A 433 25.30 -2.13 -25.63
N ASN A 434 24.70 -0.98 -25.93
CA ASN A 434 24.67 -0.37 -27.24
C ASN A 434 25.75 0.76 -27.36
N PHE A 435 27.02 0.36 -27.42
CA PHE A 435 28.13 1.31 -27.53
C PHE A 435 28.08 2.15 -28.81
N ASN A 436 27.64 1.59 -29.95
CA ASN A 436 27.55 2.30 -31.21
C ASN A 436 26.58 3.48 -31.13
N LYS A 437 25.46 3.33 -30.45
CA LYS A 437 24.51 4.42 -30.22
C LYS A 437 25.13 5.55 -29.41
N LEU A 438 25.87 5.23 -28.35
CA LEU A 438 26.58 6.23 -27.56
C LEU A 438 27.63 6.96 -28.41
N LYS A 439 28.42 6.23 -29.22
CA LYS A 439 29.43 6.80 -30.14
C LYS A 439 28.78 7.78 -31.12
N ASP A 440 27.65 7.43 -31.71
CA ASP A 440 26.88 8.29 -32.61
C ASP A 440 26.37 9.56 -31.92
N ILE A 441 25.80 9.44 -30.71
CA ILE A 441 25.39 10.60 -29.91
C ILE A 441 26.56 11.55 -29.65
N VAL A 442 27.70 11.03 -29.23
CA VAL A 442 28.89 11.81 -28.89
C VAL A 442 29.50 12.48 -30.14
N SER A 443 29.42 11.83 -31.32
CA SER A 443 29.96 12.39 -32.56
C SER A 443 29.12 13.59 -33.08
N ARG A 444 27.81 13.55 -32.88
CA ARG A 444 26.87 14.57 -33.38
C ARG A 444 26.53 15.67 -32.37
N ASN A 445 26.92 15.52 -31.12
CA ASN A 445 26.54 16.45 -30.06
C ASN A 445 27.70 16.80 -29.15
N ASN A 446 27.73 18.03 -28.67
CA ASN A 446 28.74 18.49 -27.70
C ASN A 446 28.36 17.98 -26.29
N ILE A 447 28.59 16.68 -26.04
CA ILE A 447 28.25 16.02 -24.77
C ILE A 447 29.27 16.40 -23.69
N GLY A 448 28.79 16.85 -22.53
CA GLY A 448 29.60 17.17 -21.34
C GLY A 448 29.69 16.03 -20.34
N ALA A 449 28.64 15.24 -20.20
CA ALA A 449 28.64 14.12 -19.29
C ALA A 449 27.89 12.89 -19.85
N VAL A 450 28.36 11.71 -19.46
CA VAL A 450 27.62 10.45 -19.58
C VAL A 450 27.30 9.99 -18.18
N ILE A 451 26.00 9.81 -17.87
CA ILE A 451 25.55 9.20 -16.62
C ILE A 451 24.86 7.88 -16.91
N MET A 452 25.27 6.81 -16.22
CA MET A 452 24.74 5.47 -16.45
C MET A 452 24.79 4.59 -15.20
N GLU A 453 23.87 3.62 -15.11
CA GLU A 453 23.99 2.52 -14.15
C GLU A 453 25.08 1.55 -14.63
N VAL A 454 25.91 1.04 -13.70
CA VAL A 454 27.00 0.09 -14.05
C VAL A 454 26.44 -1.23 -14.55
N SER A 455 25.41 -1.72 -13.91
CA SER A 455 24.59 -2.86 -14.32
C SER A 455 23.29 -2.84 -13.52
N ARG A 456 22.22 -3.35 -14.09
CA ARG A 456 20.93 -3.52 -13.41
C ARG A 456 20.20 -4.79 -13.85
N ASN A 457 19.85 -4.86 -15.11
CA ASN A 457 19.10 -5.99 -15.67
C ASN A 457 20.03 -6.93 -16.43
N GLU A 458 21.11 -6.42 -17.01
CA GLU A 458 22.06 -7.15 -17.80
C GLU A 458 23.48 -6.89 -17.32
N ASN A 459 24.38 -7.85 -17.55
CA ASN A 459 25.82 -7.68 -17.39
C ASN A 459 26.42 -6.95 -18.60
N PRO A 460 27.53 -6.21 -18.44
CA PRO A 460 28.24 -5.62 -19.55
C PRO A 460 28.78 -6.70 -20.48
N LYS A 461 28.60 -6.51 -21.79
CA LYS A 461 29.04 -7.41 -22.86
C LYS A 461 30.12 -6.70 -23.72
N ASN A 462 31.00 -7.46 -24.33
CA ASN A 462 31.95 -6.95 -25.34
C ASN A 462 32.75 -5.73 -24.86
N ASN A 463 33.27 -5.75 -23.64
CA ASN A 463 34.05 -4.66 -23.02
C ASN A 463 33.26 -3.32 -23.03
N PHE A 464 31.92 -3.38 -22.81
CA PHE A 464 31.09 -2.19 -22.94
C PHE A 464 31.53 -1.04 -22.03
N LEU A 465 31.78 -1.31 -20.75
CA LEU A 465 32.15 -0.28 -19.76
C LEU A 465 33.52 0.30 -20.07
N GLU A 466 34.49 -0.52 -20.48
CA GLU A 466 35.83 -0.11 -20.85
C GLU A 466 35.81 0.79 -22.11
N ASN A 467 34.97 0.40 -23.08
CA ASN A 467 34.77 1.19 -24.30
C ASN A 467 34.13 2.56 -24.00
N VAL A 468 33.11 2.59 -23.11
CA VAL A 468 32.51 3.85 -22.64
C VAL A 468 33.56 4.71 -21.94
N ARG A 469 34.36 4.14 -21.02
CA ARG A 469 35.44 4.86 -20.31
C ARG A 469 36.45 5.44 -21.29
N LYS A 470 36.91 4.66 -22.26
CA LYS A 470 37.87 5.10 -23.29
C LYS A 470 37.31 6.25 -24.13
N LEU A 471 36.04 6.14 -24.58
CA LEU A 471 35.39 7.18 -25.37
C LEU A 471 35.28 8.49 -24.57
N THR A 472 34.80 8.42 -23.31
CA THR A 472 34.58 9.60 -22.47
C THR A 472 35.87 10.30 -22.14
N LYS A 473 36.97 9.55 -21.84
CA LYS A 473 38.31 10.10 -21.61
C LYS A 473 38.85 10.82 -22.84
N ASN A 474 38.76 10.20 -24.03
CA ASN A 474 39.26 10.75 -25.27
C ASN A 474 38.50 12.01 -25.75
N LYS A 475 37.25 12.19 -25.32
CA LYS A 475 36.41 13.33 -25.74
C LYS A 475 36.23 14.39 -24.65
N ASN A 476 36.97 14.30 -23.53
CA ASN A 476 36.86 15.18 -22.38
C ASN A 476 35.39 15.27 -21.91
N ILE A 477 34.77 14.11 -21.69
CA ILE A 477 33.41 13.93 -21.18
C ILE A 477 33.49 13.33 -19.77
N VAL A 478 32.80 13.89 -18.82
CA VAL A 478 32.74 13.36 -17.44
C VAL A 478 31.86 12.08 -17.44
N LEU A 479 32.44 10.96 -17.00
CA LEU A 479 31.73 9.71 -16.82
C LEU A 479 31.22 9.62 -15.36
N ILE A 480 29.90 9.47 -15.20
CA ILE A 480 29.24 9.33 -13.90
C ILE A 480 28.61 7.93 -13.84
N PHE A 481 29.01 7.13 -12.85
CA PHE A 481 28.32 5.89 -12.55
C PHE A 481 27.27 6.11 -11.45
N ASP A 482 25.99 5.83 -11.77
CA ASP A 482 24.91 5.85 -10.80
C ASP A 482 24.84 4.49 -10.08
N GLU A 483 25.40 4.46 -8.89
CA GLU A 483 25.47 3.29 -8.02
C GLU A 483 24.43 3.35 -6.87
N CYS A 484 23.44 4.25 -6.97
CA CYS A 484 22.39 4.34 -5.95
C CYS A 484 21.63 3.02 -5.76
N THR A 485 21.54 2.21 -6.80
CA THR A 485 20.90 0.89 -6.74
C THR A 485 21.88 -0.26 -6.55
N SER A 486 22.99 -0.25 -7.26
CA SER A 486 23.98 -1.34 -7.32
C SER A 486 25.01 -1.30 -6.18
N GLY A 487 25.29 -0.11 -5.64
CA GLY A 487 26.31 0.06 -4.60
C GLY A 487 26.09 -0.81 -3.36
N PHE A 488 27.18 -1.35 -2.84
CA PHE A 488 27.27 -2.18 -1.63
C PHE A 488 26.54 -3.55 -1.68
N ARG A 489 26.18 -4.02 -2.89
CA ARG A 489 25.43 -5.26 -3.04
C ARG A 489 26.26 -6.46 -3.45
N GLU A 490 27.15 -6.30 -4.42
CA GLU A 490 28.03 -7.38 -4.91
C GLU A 490 29.51 -7.09 -4.63
N THR A 491 29.80 -5.87 -4.15
CA THR A 491 31.13 -5.42 -3.74
C THR A 491 31.00 -4.57 -2.48
N PHE A 492 32.11 -4.42 -1.74
CA PHE A 492 32.18 -3.42 -0.67
C PHE A 492 32.53 -2.06 -1.28
N GLY A 493 31.53 -1.37 -1.81
CA GLY A 493 31.65 -0.12 -2.56
C GLY A 493 30.76 -0.14 -3.79
N GLY A 494 31.21 0.50 -4.87
CA GLY A 494 30.52 0.50 -6.15
C GLY A 494 30.70 -0.80 -6.94
N LEU A 495 29.69 -1.17 -7.72
CA LEU A 495 29.75 -2.33 -8.60
C LEU A 495 30.86 -2.19 -9.69
N HIS A 496 31.22 -0.95 -10.04
CA HIS A 496 32.31 -0.67 -10.96
C HIS A 496 33.68 -1.28 -10.53
N ILE A 497 33.87 -1.50 -9.21
CA ILE A 497 35.07 -2.17 -8.68
C ILE A 497 35.17 -3.62 -9.20
N LYS A 498 34.05 -4.34 -9.32
CA LYS A 498 33.97 -5.69 -9.89
C LYS A 498 34.42 -5.72 -11.33
N HIS A 499 34.12 -4.65 -12.09
CA HIS A 499 34.46 -4.52 -13.50
C HIS A 499 35.80 -3.80 -13.76
N LYS A 500 36.46 -3.34 -12.70
CA LYS A 500 37.76 -2.62 -12.78
C LYS A 500 37.75 -1.36 -13.71
N VAL A 501 36.61 -0.68 -13.78
CA VAL A 501 36.43 0.53 -14.58
C VAL A 501 36.10 1.70 -13.65
N ASN A 502 37.06 2.64 -13.50
CA ASN A 502 36.87 3.81 -12.66
C ASN A 502 36.17 4.94 -13.42
N PRO A 503 35.06 5.50 -12.91
CA PRO A 503 34.43 6.70 -13.47
C PRO A 503 35.21 7.98 -13.05
N ASP A 504 34.73 9.14 -13.49
CA ASP A 504 35.15 10.43 -12.94
C ASP A 504 34.37 10.79 -11.69
N MET A 505 33.11 10.34 -11.60
CA MET A 505 32.22 10.51 -10.46
C MET A 505 31.33 9.26 -10.28
N ALA A 506 30.91 9.02 -9.05
CA ALA A 506 29.86 8.00 -8.75
C ALA A 506 28.86 8.52 -7.71
N THR A 507 27.61 8.06 -7.81
CA THR A 507 26.57 8.37 -6.83
C THR A 507 26.20 7.12 -6.04
N PHE A 508 26.07 7.24 -4.71
CA PHE A 508 25.68 6.16 -3.81
C PHE A 508 24.46 6.54 -2.99
N GLY A 509 23.67 5.55 -2.58
CA GLY A 509 22.48 5.76 -1.75
C GLY A 509 21.89 4.45 -1.26
N LYS A 510 20.60 4.42 -1.03
CA LYS A 510 19.82 3.23 -0.60
C LYS A 510 20.52 2.40 0.49
N ALA A 511 21.29 1.37 0.08
CA ALA A 511 21.99 0.46 0.99
C ALA A 511 22.97 1.19 1.93
N LEU A 512 23.53 2.34 1.54
CA LEU A 512 24.48 3.11 2.32
C LEU A 512 23.94 3.47 3.72
N GLY A 513 22.67 3.84 3.82
CA GLY A 513 22.05 4.25 5.09
C GLY A 513 21.26 3.16 5.81
N ASN A 514 21.12 1.96 5.24
CA ASN A 514 20.29 0.85 5.75
C ASN A 514 18.90 1.30 6.23
N GLY A 515 18.21 2.12 5.42
CA GLY A 515 16.87 2.65 5.73
C GLY A 515 16.85 4.11 6.15
N TYR A 516 17.99 4.68 6.54
CA TYR A 516 18.13 6.12 6.82
C TYR A 516 18.51 6.90 5.55
N ALA A 517 18.01 8.13 5.46
CA ALA A 517 18.19 8.98 4.28
C ALA A 517 19.62 9.55 4.21
N ILE A 518 20.44 9.00 3.35
CA ILE A 518 21.78 9.50 3.02
C ILE A 518 22.15 9.07 1.60
N ASN A 519 22.70 10.00 0.83
CA ASN A 519 23.32 9.75 -0.47
C ASN A 519 24.64 10.49 -0.55
N ALA A 520 25.56 9.96 -1.35
CA ALA A 520 26.86 10.56 -1.59
C ALA A 520 27.13 10.68 -3.08
N VAL A 521 27.78 11.77 -3.48
CA VAL A 521 28.42 11.98 -4.77
C VAL A 521 29.92 12.02 -4.50
N ILE A 522 30.65 11.04 -5.01
CA ILE A 522 32.12 11.00 -4.92
C ILE A 522 32.72 11.23 -6.30
N GLY A 523 33.96 11.72 -6.36
CA GLY A 523 34.62 11.89 -7.63
C GLY A 523 36.07 12.34 -7.47
N ASN A 524 36.81 12.30 -8.60
CA ASN A 524 38.18 12.78 -8.63
C ASN A 524 38.24 14.30 -8.36
N GLU A 525 39.38 14.78 -7.84
CA GLU A 525 39.53 16.18 -7.43
C GLU A 525 39.35 17.15 -8.60
N SER A 526 39.85 16.81 -9.80
CA SER A 526 39.81 17.68 -10.97
C SER A 526 38.39 18.04 -11.37
N VAL A 527 37.43 17.09 -11.22
CA VAL A 527 36.00 17.32 -11.51
C VAL A 527 35.30 17.91 -10.28
N MET A 528 35.52 17.34 -9.09
CA MET A 528 34.78 17.74 -7.89
C MET A 528 35.10 19.15 -7.40
N ASN A 529 36.27 19.71 -7.71
CA ASN A 529 36.62 21.10 -7.42
C ASN A 529 35.66 22.12 -8.05
N TYR A 530 34.99 21.75 -9.15
CA TYR A 530 33.95 22.59 -9.76
C TYR A 530 32.67 22.73 -8.94
N ALA A 531 32.47 21.87 -7.91
CA ALA A 531 31.40 22.08 -6.95
C ALA A 531 31.52 23.43 -6.23
N ASN A 532 32.73 24.00 -6.09
CA ASN A 532 32.94 25.31 -5.50
C ASN A 532 32.63 26.46 -6.48
N LYS A 533 32.50 26.18 -7.78
CA LYS A 533 32.17 27.16 -8.82
C LYS A 533 30.72 27.19 -9.20
N THR A 534 29.89 26.39 -8.53
CA THR A 534 28.42 26.34 -8.72
C THR A 534 27.72 26.28 -7.37
N PHE A 535 26.56 26.91 -7.27
CA PHE A 535 25.79 26.90 -5.99
C PHE A 535 25.07 25.57 -5.80
N ILE A 536 25.50 24.81 -4.79
CA ILE A 536 24.94 23.52 -4.40
C ILE A 536 24.84 23.51 -2.87
N SER A 537 23.64 23.68 -2.33
CA SER A 537 23.42 23.76 -0.88
C SER A 537 22.00 23.36 -0.52
N SER A 538 21.83 22.72 0.65
CA SER A 538 20.53 22.43 1.23
C SER A 538 20.65 22.23 2.74
N THR A 539 19.69 22.77 3.48
CA THR A 539 19.70 22.79 4.95
C THR A 539 19.82 21.38 5.56
N PHE A 540 18.95 20.46 5.14
CA PHE A 540 18.91 19.12 5.72
C PHE A 540 20.01 18.16 5.23
N TRP A 541 20.86 18.58 4.31
CA TRP A 541 22.03 17.77 3.95
C TRP A 541 23.07 17.71 5.06
N THR A 542 23.00 18.60 6.06
CA THR A 542 23.90 18.68 7.20
C THR A 542 23.38 17.99 8.47
N GLU A 543 22.26 17.28 8.41
CA GLU A 543 21.76 16.52 9.56
C GLU A 543 22.65 15.28 9.84
N ARG A 544 22.82 14.94 11.14
CA ARG A 544 23.79 13.91 11.58
C ARG A 544 23.32 12.48 11.39
N ILE A 545 21.98 12.22 11.43
CA ILE A 545 21.38 10.89 11.43
C ILE A 545 21.88 10.06 10.25
N GLY A 546 21.82 10.63 9.04
CA GLY A 546 22.22 9.94 7.82
C GLY A 546 23.68 9.50 7.84
N SER A 547 24.59 10.41 8.21
CA SER A 547 26.05 10.12 8.26
C SER A 547 26.38 9.11 9.35
N ALA A 548 25.78 9.20 10.54
CA ALA A 548 25.98 8.24 11.62
C ALA A 548 25.46 6.84 11.26
N ALA A 549 24.27 6.77 10.63
CA ALA A 549 23.72 5.51 10.13
C ALA A 549 24.63 4.87 9.08
N ALA A 550 25.11 5.67 8.11
CA ALA A 550 26.01 5.18 7.04
C ALA A 550 27.32 4.63 7.59
N LEU A 551 27.98 5.35 8.50
CA LEU A 551 29.21 4.88 9.15
C LEU A 551 29.04 3.53 9.83
N LYS A 552 27.96 3.38 10.63
CA LYS A 552 27.68 2.11 11.30
C LYS A 552 27.26 1.02 10.33
N THR A 553 26.54 1.35 9.26
CA THR A 553 26.17 0.43 8.20
C THR A 553 27.41 -0.11 7.49
N LEU A 554 28.34 0.74 7.10
CA LEU A 554 29.59 0.35 6.44
C LEU A 554 30.48 -0.52 7.36
N GLU A 555 30.56 -0.17 8.65
CA GLU A 555 31.29 -0.98 9.66
C GLU A 555 30.73 -2.41 9.73
N ILE A 556 29.40 -2.54 9.81
CA ILE A 556 28.76 -3.86 9.90
C ILE A 556 28.92 -4.62 8.57
N MET A 557 28.69 -3.97 7.44
CA MET A 557 28.86 -4.58 6.12
C MET A 557 30.27 -5.17 5.97
N ASP A 558 31.29 -4.40 6.33
CA ASP A 558 32.68 -4.86 6.25
C ASP A 558 32.94 -6.04 7.19
N LYS A 559 32.45 -5.97 8.44
CA LYS A 559 32.62 -7.05 9.45
C LYS A 559 32.03 -8.37 8.98
N ILE A 560 30.79 -8.37 8.45
CA ILE A 560 30.09 -9.60 8.07
C ILE A 560 30.20 -9.96 6.59
N LYS A 561 30.86 -9.11 5.78
CA LYS A 561 30.97 -9.26 4.32
C LYS A 561 29.59 -9.42 3.66
N SER A 562 28.64 -8.56 4.03
CA SER A 562 27.21 -8.65 3.66
C SER A 562 26.97 -8.83 2.17
N TRP A 563 27.76 -8.17 1.32
CA TRP A 563 27.67 -8.27 -0.14
C TRP A 563 27.92 -9.70 -0.65
N ARG A 564 28.83 -10.49 -0.02
CA ARG A 564 29.04 -11.90 -0.36
C ARG A 564 27.81 -12.73 0.00
N ILE A 565 27.32 -12.57 1.24
CA ILE A 565 26.13 -13.30 1.73
C ILE A 565 24.94 -13.14 0.78
N ILE A 566 24.58 -11.91 0.44
CA ILE A 566 23.41 -11.68 -0.40
C ILE A 566 23.61 -12.07 -1.87
N THR A 567 24.85 -11.96 -2.38
CA THR A 567 25.18 -12.42 -3.73
C THR A 567 25.07 -13.94 -3.84
N ASP A 568 25.62 -14.68 -2.87
CA ASP A 568 25.55 -16.15 -2.84
C ASP A 568 24.10 -16.64 -2.74
N ILE A 569 23.27 -16.02 -1.88
CA ILE A 569 21.84 -16.31 -1.82
C ILE A 569 21.16 -16.06 -3.17
N GLY A 570 21.49 -14.97 -3.84
CA GLY A 570 20.85 -14.62 -5.10
C GLY A 570 21.25 -15.52 -6.26
N ILE A 571 22.50 -15.98 -6.30
CA ILE A 571 22.96 -17.00 -7.26
C ILE A 571 22.16 -18.30 -7.05
N ASP A 572 21.97 -18.74 -5.80
CA ASP A 572 21.14 -19.91 -5.49
C ASP A 572 19.67 -19.71 -5.90
N VAL A 573 19.12 -18.53 -5.65
CA VAL A 573 17.75 -18.18 -6.07
C VAL A 573 17.58 -18.27 -7.59
N LYS A 574 18.49 -17.67 -8.37
CA LYS A 574 18.45 -17.73 -9.84
C LYS A 574 18.55 -19.19 -10.36
N LYS A 575 19.45 -19.99 -9.78
CA LYS A 575 19.58 -21.43 -10.10
C LYS A 575 18.27 -22.19 -9.84
N LYS A 576 17.65 -21.97 -8.69
CA LYS A 576 16.37 -22.63 -8.33
C LYS A 576 15.22 -22.17 -9.22
N TRP A 577 15.13 -20.89 -9.60
CA TRP A 577 14.14 -20.45 -10.58
C TRP A 577 14.32 -21.15 -11.93
N LEU A 578 15.57 -21.30 -12.39
CA LEU A 578 15.86 -22.01 -13.64
C LEU A 578 15.49 -23.53 -13.53
N GLN A 579 15.70 -24.14 -12.37
CA GLN A 579 15.28 -25.52 -12.12
C GLN A 579 13.76 -25.66 -12.18
N LEU A 580 13.01 -24.79 -11.47
CA LEU A 580 11.54 -24.79 -11.52
C LEU A 580 11.00 -24.52 -12.93
N SER A 581 11.62 -23.60 -13.68
CA SER A 581 11.31 -23.31 -15.08
C SER A 581 11.37 -24.59 -15.93
N LYS A 582 12.41 -25.42 -15.74
CA LYS A 582 12.59 -26.71 -16.46
C LYS A 582 11.59 -27.75 -15.98
N ILE A 583 11.41 -27.94 -14.66
CA ILE A 583 10.49 -28.92 -14.06
C ILE A 583 9.06 -28.73 -14.58
N HIS A 584 8.59 -27.49 -14.60
CA HIS A 584 7.23 -27.16 -15.01
C HIS A 584 7.08 -26.83 -16.50
N ASN A 585 8.19 -26.87 -17.28
CA ASN A 585 8.20 -26.44 -18.68
C ASN A 585 7.57 -25.04 -18.87
N ILE A 586 8.00 -24.08 -18.05
CA ILE A 586 7.58 -22.67 -18.10
C ILE A 586 8.80 -21.81 -18.47
N LYS A 587 8.76 -21.12 -19.61
CA LYS A 587 9.87 -20.28 -20.05
C LYS A 587 9.93 -18.99 -19.24
N LEU A 588 11.06 -18.78 -18.54
CA LEU A 588 11.35 -17.57 -17.76
C LEU A 588 12.52 -16.80 -18.39
N ASP A 589 12.44 -15.48 -18.35
CA ASP A 589 13.55 -14.55 -18.54
C ASP A 589 14.08 -14.14 -17.17
N ILE A 590 15.29 -14.61 -16.79
CA ILE A 590 15.90 -14.37 -15.49
C ILE A 590 16.97 -13.30 -15.61
N THR A 591 16.75 -12.16 -15.00
CA THR A 591 17.58 -10.94 -15.10
C THR A 591 17.94 -10.37 -13.73
N GLY A 592 18.52 -9.17 -13.70
CA GLY A 592 18.90 -8.45 -12.49
C GLY A 592 20.26 -8.86 -11.93
N LEU A 593 20.77 -8.05 -11.00
CA LEU A 593 21.97 -8.37 -10.21
C LEU A 593 21.75 -9.66 -9.41
N ASP A 594 22.82 -10.37 -9.06
CA ASP A 594 22.68 -11.56 -8.21
C ASP A 594 22.09 -11.20 -6.84
N ALA A 595 22.50 -10.08 -6.27
CA ALA A 595 21.90 -9.57 -5.03
C ALA A 595 20.46 -9.01 -5.18
N MET A 596 19.94 -8.86 -6.39
CA MET A 596 18.59 -8.38 -6.70
C MET A 596 18.02 -9.13 -7.91
N PRO A 597 17.84 -10.46 -7.81
CA PRO A 597 17.38 -11.27 -8.93
C PRO A 597 15.91 -10.96 -9.27
N ARG A 598 15.59 -11.09 -10.55
CA ARG A 598 14.25 -10.93 -11.11
C ARG A 598 14.00 -11.99 -12.18
N PHE A 599 12.74 -12.38 -12.34
CA PHE A 599 12.28 -13.14 -13.49
C PHE A 599 11.00 -12.56 -14.07
N ASP A 600 10.80 -12.76 -15.36
CA ASP A 600 9.55 -12.48 -16.04
C ASP A 600 9.13 -13.72 -16.85
N PHE A 601 7.82 -13.96 -16.98
CA PHE A 601 7.33 -15.04 -17.85
C PHE A 601 7.43 -14.61 -19.31
N VAL A 602 8.03 -15.45 -20.16
CA VAL A 602 8.03 -15.23 -21.60
C VAL A 602 6.66 -15.65 -22.15
N ASN A 603 5.64 -14.86 -21.83
CA ASN A 603 4.24 -15.12 -22.14
C ASN A 603 3.43 -13.81 -22.16
N LYS A 604 2.40 -13.72 -23.05
CA LYS A 604 1.51 -12.55 -23.15
C LYS A 604 0.78 -12.23 -21.83
N ASN A 605 0.53 -13.24 -20.99
CA ASN A 605 -0.14 -13.12 -19.70
C ASN A 605 0.81 -12.87 -18.50
N ASN A 606 2.06 -12.45 -18.74
CA ASN A 606 3.07 -12.23 -17.70
C ASN A 606 2.54 -11.42 -16.50
N ILE A 607 1.78 -10.35 -16.76
CA ILE A 607 1.24 -9.49 -15.69
C ILE A 607 0.21 -10.19 -14.80
N TYR A 608 -0.61 -11.09 -15.37
CA TYR A 608 -1.57 -11.90 -14.62
C TYR A 608 -0.85 -12.93 -13.74
N TYR A 609 0.16 -13.60 -14.26
CA TYR A 609 0.96 -14.58 -13.50
C TYR A 609 1.74 -13.91 -12.38
N LYS A 610 2.31 -12.72 -12.64
CA LYS A 610 2.94 -11.89 -11.59
C LYS A 610 1.94 -11.55 -10.47
N THR A 611 0.73 -11.14 -10.83
CA THR A 611 -0.33 -10.82 -9.85
C THR A 611 -0.72 -12.05 -9.04
N TYR A 612 -0.86 -13.20 -9.71
CA TYR A 612 -1.18 -14.48 -9.09
C TYR A 612 -0.10 -14.92 -8.10
N ILE A 613 1.18 -14.78 -8.45
CA ILE A 613 2.30 -15.01 -7.52
C ILE A 613 2.12 -14.17 -6.26
N SER A 614 1.92 -12.86 -6.40
CA SER A 614 1.75 -11.97 -5.25
C SER A 614 0.55 -12.36 -4.38
N GLN A 615 -0.57 -12.80 -5.01
CA GLN A 615 -1.76 -13.27 -4.32
C GLN A 615 -1.51 -14.53 -3.48
N GLU A 616 -0.91 -15.54 -4.07
CA GLU A 616 -0.71 -16.83 -3.39
C GLU A 616 0.37 -16.75 -2.30
N PHE A 617 1.42 -15.96 -2.50
CA PHE A 617 2.41 -15.68 -1.46
C PHE A 617 1.81 -14.91 -0.29
N LEU A 618 0.96 -13.91 -0.56
CA LEU A 618 0.30 -13.14 0.49
C LEU A 618 -0.56 -14.03 1.40
N LYS A 619 -1.28 -15.03 0.84
CA LYS A 619 -2.04 -16.04 1.58
C LYS A 619 -1.17 -16.88 2.52
N LYS A 620 0.13 -16.96 2.26
CA LYS A 620 1.14 -17.68 3.08
C LYS A 620 1.98 -16.75 3.94
N ASN A 621 1.55 -15.49 4.13
CA ASN A 621 2.23 -14.46 4.89
C ASN A 621 3.62 -14.07 4.35
N PHE A 622 3.78 -14.07 3.03
CA PHE A 622 4.94 -13.52 2.34
C PHE A 622 4.54 -12.29 1.54
N LEU A 623 5.35 -11.26 1.59
CA LEU A 623 5.36 -10.21 0.58
C LEU A 623 6.36 -10.63 -0.48
N ALA A 624 5.88 -11.13 -1.60
CA ALA A 624 6.71 -11.59 -2.72
C ALA A 624 6.04 -11.31 -4.06
N SER A 625 6.85 -11.19 -5.09
CA SER A 625 6.44 -11.02 -6.49
C SER A 625 7.48 -11.70 -7.38
N ASN A 626 7.74 -11.17 -8.57
CA ASN A 626 8.70 -11.68 -9.53
C ASN A 626 10.14 -11.13 -9.34
N SER A 627 10.43 -10.44 -8.25
CA SER A 627 11.77 -9.91 -7.93
C SER A 627 12.01 -9.95 -6.43
N ILE A 628 13.29 -10.16 -6.03
CA ILE A 628 13.69 -10.19 -4.63
C ILE A 628 14.88 -9.24 -4.42
N TYR A 629 14.72 -8.25 -3.56
CA TYR A 629 15.82 -7.44 -3.04
C TYR A 629 16.38 -8.10 -1.80
N LEU A 630 17.53 -8.74 -1.93
CA LEU A 630 18.09 -9.57 -0.86
C LEU A 630 18.66 -8.77 0.30
N CYS A 631 18.53 -9.32 1.50
CA CYS A 631 19.16 -8.83 2.73
C CYS A 631 19.78 -10.01 3.49
N VAL A 632 20.69 -9.72 4.44
CA VAL A 632 21.40 -10.75 5.21
C VAL A 632 20.50 -11.64 6.09
N ASN A 633 19.24 -11.27 6.29
CA ASN A 633 18.28 -12.07 7.05
C ASN A 633 17.48 -13.07 6.20
N HIS A 634 17.68 -13.09 4.87
CA HIS A 634 17.09 -14.11 4.00
C HIS A 634 17.87 -15.42 4.12
N ASN A 635 17.60 -16.16 5.18
CA ASN A 635 18.29 -17.42 5.45
C ASN A 635 17.77 -18.58 4.59
N LYS A 636 18.52 -19.70 4.58
CA LYS A 636 18.22 -20.89 3.79
C LYS A 636 16.80 -21.44 4.02
N ASN A 637 16.35 -21.47 5.29
CA ASN A 637 15.01 -21.97 5.62
C ASN A 637 13.90 -21.11 5.03
N LEU A 638 14.05 -19.79 5.07
CA LEU A 638 13.08 -18.86 4.48
C LEU A 638 13.06 -19.00 2.95
N ILE A 639 14.22 -19.11 2.32
CA ILE A 639 14.35 -19.30 0.86
C ILE A 639 13.75 -20.65 0.45
N ASN A 640 13.97 -21.73 1.17
CA ASN A 640 13.36 -23.04 0.86
C ASN A 640 11.83 -22.95 0.94
N ARG A 641 11.27 -22.36 2.00
CA ARG A 641 9.80 -22.17 2.10
C ARG A 641 9.25 -21.30 0.95
N TYR A 642 9.99 -20.29 0.50
CA TYR A 642 9.60 -19.52 -0.68
C TYR A 642 9.50 -20.41 -1.91
N PHE A 643 10.47 -21.32 -2.14
CA PHE A 643 10.48 -22.21 -3.30
C PHE A 643 9.41 -23.30 -3.21
N ASP A 644 9.11 -23.85 -2.03
CA ASP A 644 7.99 -24.81 -1.84
C ASP A 644 6.64 -24.18 -2.23
N ILE A 645 6.44 -22.92 -1.89
CA ILE A 645 5.24 -22.18 -2.28
C ILE A 645 5.24 -21.88 -3.78
N LEU A 646 6.36 -21.42 -4.34
CA LEU A 646 6.49 -21.07 -5.76
C LEU A 646 6.28 -22.28 -6.65
N ASP A 647 6.78 -23.45 -6.26
CA ASP A 647 6.58 -24.72 -6.95
C ASP A 647 5.08 -25.02 -7.13
N SER A 648 4.32 -24.95 -6.03
CA SER A 648 2.87 -25.15 -6.05
C SER A 648 2.12 -24.12 -6.91
N ILE A 649 2.63 -22.89 -6.98
CA ILE A 649 2.10 -21.82 -7.83
C ILE A 649 2.36 -22.14 -9.31
N PHE A 650 3.57 -22.61 -9.64
CA PHE A 650 3.94 -22.95 -11.02
C PHE A 650 3.13 -24.10 -11.59
N VAL A 651 2.76 -25.12 -10.78
CA VAL A 651 1.79 -26.16 -11.18
C VAL A 651 0.49 -25.54 -11.70
N LYS A 652 -0.07 -24.59 -10.96
CA LYS A 652 -1.34 -23.94 -11.33
C LYS A 652 -1.21 -23.01 -12.54
N ILE A 653 -0.10 -22.27 -12.62
CA ILE A 653 0.20 -21.43 -13.79
C ILE A 653 0.36 -22.29 -15.03
N LYS A 654 1.10 -23.39 -14.95
CA LYS A 654 1.27 -24.32 -16.08
C LYS A 654 -0.05 -24.90 -16.56
N LYS A 655 -0.89 -25.35 -15.62
CA LYS A 655 -2.25 -25.84 -15.97
C LYS A 655 -3.07 -24.77 -16.70
N SER A 656 -2.99 -23.50 -16.28
CA SER A 656 -3.66 -22.39 -16.97
C SER A 656 -3.09 -22.11 -18.36
N MET A 657 -1.76 -22.26 -18.54
CA MET A 657 -1.11 -22.11 -19.83
C MET A 657 -1.53 -23.21 -20.83
N ASP A 658 -1.65 -24.45 -20.33
CA ASP A 658 -1.95 -25.62 -21.18
C ASP A 658 -3.43 -25.71 -21.57
N SER A 659 -4.33 -25.24 -20.72
CA SER A 659 -5.78 -25.32 -20.95
C SER A 659 -6.34 -24.16 -21.74
N ASP A 660 -5.51 -23.16 -22.13
CA ASP A 660 -5.93 -21.85 -22.68
C ASP A 660 -7.11 -21.24 -21.89
N SER A 661 -7.19 -21.62 -20.60
CA SER A 661 -8.25 -21.16 -19.70
C SER A 661 -8.08 -19.67 -19.42
N ASP A 662 -9.20 -19.02 -19.18
CA ASP A 662 -9.26 -17.62 -18.81
C ASP A 662 -8.35 -17.35 -17.58
N VAL A 663 -7.18 -16.75 -17.80
CA VAL A 663 -6.18 -16.49 -16.76
C VAL A 663 -6.71 -15.59 -15.66
N GLU A 664 -7.76 -14.79 -15.94
CA GLU A 664 -8.42 -13.93 -14.95
C GLU A 664 -9.07 -14.74 -13.84
N LYS A 665 -9.50 -15.97 -14.12
CA LYS A 665 -10.09 -16.89 -13.11
C LYS A 665 -9.12 -17.35 -12.03
N LEU A 666 -7.81 -17.17 -12.22
CA LEU A 666 -6.81 -17.41 -11.18
C LEU A 666 -6.82 -16.33 -10.10
N LEU A 667 -7.34 -15.13 -10.38
CA LEU A 667 -7.23 -13.97 -9.52
C LEU A 667 -8.49 -13.76 -8.66
N ASP A 668 -8.28 -13.50 -7.38
CA ASP A 668 -9.35 -13.11 -6.44
C ASP A 668 -9.75 -11.61 -6.60
N GLY A 669 -9.03 -10.87 -7.43
CA GLY A 669 -9.23 -9.44 -7.63
C GLY A 669 -8.61 -8.89 -8.91
N PRO A 670 -8.50 -7.57 -9.06
CA PRO A 670 -7.94 -6.96 -10.26
C PRO A 670 -6.47 -7.31 -10.47
N VAL A 671 -6.07 -7.39 -11.74
CA VAL A 671 -4.66 -7.52 -12.13
C VAL A 671 -3.85 -6.30 -11.67
N CYS A 672 -2.59 -6.50 -11.31
CA CYS A 672 -1.69 -5.41 -10.91
C CYS A 672 -1.39 -4.46 -12.09
N ILE A 673 -1.00 -3.23 -11.79
CA ILE A 673 -0.62 -2.26 -12.81
C ILE A 673 0.85 -2.45 -13.23
N SER A 674 1.17 -2.13 -14.49
CA SER A 674 2.53 -2.06 -15.01
C SER A 674 2.83 -0.63 -15.45
N GLY A 675 3.74 0.06 -14.75
CA GLY A 675 4.08 1.45 -15.08
C GLY A 675 3.04 2.48 -14.59
N ILE A 676 3.26 3.74 -14.92
CA ILE A 676 2.35 4.84 -14.59
C ILE A 676 1.21 4.83 -15.61
N ARG A 677 -0.02 4.63 -15.15
CA ARG A 677 -1.21 4.82 -16.00
C ARG A 677 -1.52 6.31 -16.09
N SER A 678 -1.80 6.79 -17.28
CA SER A 678 -2.15 8.19 -17.61
C SER A 678 -3.49 8.69 -17.03
N ASN A 679 -4.08 8.01 -16.06
CA ASN A 679 -5.35 8.35 -15.43
C ASN A 679 -5.19 8.94 -14.02
N TYR A 680 -4.19 9.84 -13.86
CA TYR A 680 -4.12 10.73 -12.73
C TYR A 680 -4.27 12.18 -13.19
#